data_f9e68f78a8103004bd049ed3facc592b
#
_entry.id   f9e68f78a8103004bd049ed3facc592b
#
_cell.length_a   1.000
_cell.length_b   1.000
_cell.length_c   1.000
_cell.angle_alpha   90.00
_cell.angle_beta   90.00
_cell.angle_gamma   90.00
#
_symmetry.space_group_name_H-M   'P 1'
#
loop_
_entity.id
_entity.type
_entity.pdbx_description
1 polymer ?
#
loop_
_entity_poly.entity_id
_entity_poly.type
_entity_poly.pdbx_seq_one_letter_code
_entity_poly.pdbx_strand_id
1 'polypeptide(L)'
;METWSFPDGNIANLVERRQIFDSHQDVNQRLQAHSSLMQRLALDKEMEGHQGCVNAIAWNSKGSLLISGSDDTRINIWSYSDRGLLNSIETGHSANIFCTKFVPETSDELIVSGAGDAEVRLFSLSHLSRKRSEEVAIEPVAAYKCHSRRVKKLAVEAGNPNVIWSASEDGTLRQHDLREVSSCPSAESSNQECRSVLLDLRRGAKKSLADPPKYCLVLKSCDISPTRPHQLLVGGSDAFARLYDRRMLPPLSSAQMRMKSPPCVNYFCPVHLSEHRRSSLHLTHVTFSPNGEEVLLSYSGEHVYLMDVNCDDKSIMRYTAADVPKHFCLARISGESKLPLPPAVPSSYQLMHRLDVYRNLVQAAARILEEGSNIYYGIEACNEVIDGKGPEVGHSVRHECLCIRAALLLKRKWKNDVYMAMRDCNSARKINASSFKAHYYMSEALLQLGKLNEALEFAEVAGNLASSTCEEEMVATIKGHLVAAEAERVKKDNEDTVRSETRHGKLRSLSDVLFRAELNSPYSESRYEREDSDYEEEMELDFETSISGDEGRDTESSILRGSLNLRFHRRDDSARESSSIDGAEGSPSSSSQNYYHTLQPEVAIDMKRRYIGHCNVGTDIKQASFLGQQGAFVASGSDDGRWFIWEKRSGRLVKMLAGDESVVNCIQCHPFDCAVATSGIDNTIKMWTPHAQVPSMVAGGIAGPETADVWGAIEINQRKLCRNRELVLPYEFLERIRMHEFAEGTLHPFECAQS
;
A
#
# COMPACT_ATOMS: atom_id res chain seq x y z
N MET A 1 15.12 -4.43 -31.66
CA MET A 1 14.91 -4.83 -30.25
C MET A 1 16.01 -5.81 -29.90
N GLU A 2 17.09 -5.33 -29.33
CA GLU A 2 18.18 -6.18 -28.86
C GLU A 2 17.70 -7.00 -27.68
N THR A 3 17.97 -8.30 -27.74
CA THR A 3 17.62 -9.28 -26.72
C THR A 3 18.27 -8.92 -25.40
N TRP A 4 17.48 -8.38 -24.48
CA TRP A 4 17.90 -8.12 -23.10
C TRP A 4 18.31 -9.46 -22.47
N SER A 5 19.58 -9.59 -22.12
CA SER A 5 20.09 -10.74 -21.39
C SER A 5 19.44 -10.75 -20.00
N PHE A 6 18.56 -11.71 -19.74
CA PHE A 6 17.94 -11.86 -18.44
C PHE A 6 18.97 -12.23 -17.36
N PRO A 7 18.91 -11.63 -16.16
CA PRO A 7 19.85 -11.93 -15.09
C PRO A 7 19.77 -13.38 -14.58
N ASP A 8 18.69 -14.08 -14.90
CA ASP A 8 18.36 -15.44 -14.44
C ASP A 8 19.09 -16.53 -15.24
N GLY A 9 19.74 -16.17 -16.35
CA GLY A 9 20.42 -17.11 -17.24
C GLY A 9 19.50 -17.72 -18.31
N ASN A 10 20.03 -18.70 -19.03
CA ASN A 10 19.29 -19.38 -20.07
C ASN A 10 18.52 -20.58 -19.48
N ILE A 11 17.22 -20.67 -19.76
CA ILE A 11 16.36 -21.79 -19.31
C ILE A 11 16.92 -23.14 -19.69
N ALA A 12 17.42 -23.30 -20.91
CA ALA A 12 18.02 -24.58 -21.36
C ALA A 12 19.19 -24.99 -20.45
N ASN A 13 20.09 -24.07 -20.13
CA ASN A 13 21.19 -24.31 -19.21
C ASN A 13 20.73 -24.65 -17.78
N LEU A 14 19.64 -24.09 -17.33
CA LEU A 14 19.07 -24.41 -16.01
C LEU A 14 18.47 -25.81 -15.99
N VAL A 15 17.80 -26.22 -17.08
CA VAL A 15 17.22 -27.55 -17.23
C VAL A 15 18.33 -28.59 -17.33
N GLU A 16 19.41 -28.32 -18.09
CA GLU A 16 20.58 -29.22 -18.19
C GLU A 16 21.28 -29.37 -16.83
N ARG A 17 21.47 -28.26 -16.10
CA ARG A 17 22.04 -28.29 -14.74
C ARG A 17 21.20 -29.14 -13.80
N ARG A 18 19.85 -29.12 -13.93
CA ARG A 18 18.96 -29.94 -13.13
C ARG A 18 19.24 -31.45 -13.32
N GLN A 19 19.65 -31.84 -14.50
CA GLN A 19 19.98 -33.25 -14.78
C GLN A 19 21.34 -33.69 -14.23
N ILE A 20 22.27 -32.75 -14.08
CA ILE A 20 23.67 -33.02 -13.70
C ILE A 20 23.90 -32.85 -12.19
N PHE A 21 23.23 -31.93 -11.57
CA PHE A 21 23.42 -31.59 -10.14
C PHE A 21 22.20 -31.95 -9.29
N ASP A 22 22.43 -32.60 -8.15
CA ASP A 22 21.39 -33.03 -7.20
C ASP A 22 20.61 -31.87 -6.52
N SER A 23 20.92 -30.61 -6.82
CA SER A 23 20.22 -29.43 -6.28
C SER A 23 18.90 -29.12 -7.01
N HIS A 24 18.00 -30.10 -7.05
CA HIS A 24 16.70 -29.95 -7.72
C HIS A 24 15.87 -28.77 -7.16
N GLN A 25 15.97 -28.48 -5.85
CA GLN A 25 15.20 -27.41 -5.25
C GLN A 25 15.63 -26.03 -5.76
N ASP A 26 16.92 -25.74 -5.82
CA ASP A 26 17.43 -24.44 -6.28
C ASP A 26 17.06 -24.17 -7.75
N VAL A 27 17.13 -25.20 -8.59
CA VAL A 27 16.78 -25.07 -10.00
C VAL A 27 15.28 -24.86 -10.18
N ASN A 28 14.45 -25.59 -9.45
CA ASN A 28 13.00 -25.42 -9.50
C ASN A 28 12.58 -24.04 -9.00
N GLN A 29 13.17 -23.54 -7.93
CA GLN A 29 12.91 -22.19 -7.41
C GLN A 29 13.29 -21.10 -8.43
N ARG A 30 14.41 -21.27 -9.14
CA ARG A 30 14.81 -20.34 -10.21
C ARG A 30 13.89 -20.41 -11.42
N LEU A 31 13.45 -21.61 -11.79
CA LEU A 31 12.50 -21.80 -12.89
C LEU A 31 11.13 -21.23 -12.55
N GLN A 32 10.65 -21.40 -11.31
CA GLN A 32 9.34 -20.90 -10.86
C GLN A 32 9.16 -19.41 -11.16
N ALA A 33 10.18 -18.61 -10.92
CA ALA A 33 10.13 -17.15 -11.09
C ALA A 33 11.14 -16.67 -12.17
N HIS A 34 11.38 -17.46 -13.20
CA HIS A 34 12.27 -17.06 -14.29
C HIS A 34 11.61 -15.96 -15.13
N SER A 35 12.33 -14.88 -15.42
CA SER A 35 11.81 -13.70 -16.14
C SER A 35 11.16 -14.06 -17.48
N SER A 36 11.75 -15.00 -18.21
CA SER A 36 11.22 -15.48 -19.49
C SER A 36 9.88 -16.22 -19.34
N LEU A 37 9.66 -16.94 -18.24
CA LEU A 37 8.39 -17.61 -17.95
C LEU A 37 7.36 -16.59 -17.48
N MET A 38 7.75 -15.62 -16.62
CA MET A 38 6.87 -14.54 -16.19
C MET A 38 6.33 -13.73 -17.37
N GLN A 39 7.16 -13.45 -18.38
CA GLN A 39 6.71 -12.77 -19.60
C GLN A 39 5.79 -13.61 -20.50
N ARG A 40 5.74 -14.93 -20.29
CA ARG A 40 4.87 -15.86 -21.02
C ARG A 40 3.58 -16.18 -20.28
N LEU A 41 3.35 -15.61 -19.09
CA LEU A 41 2.10 -15.79 -18.36
C LEU A 41 0.93 -15.37 -19.24
N ALA A 42 -0.06 -16.23 -19.36
CA ALA A 42 -1.33 -16.01 -20.05
C ALA A 42 -2.45 -16.71 -19.29
N LEU A 43 -3.69 -16.32 -19.57
CA LEU A 43 -4.87 -16.93 -18.95
C LEU A 43 -4.99 -18.39 -19.42
N ASP A 44 -4.81 -19.30 -18.48
CA ASP A 44 -4.92 -20.74 -18.71
C ASP A 44 -6.39 -21.20 -18.62
N LYS A 45 -7.03 -20.83 -17.50
CA LYS A 45 -8.42 -21.17 -17.27
C LYS A 45 -9.12 -20.18 -16.36
N GLU A 46 -10.37 -19.92 -16.65
CA GLU A 46 -11.31 -19.27 -15.79
C GLU A 46 -12.14 -20.33 -15.05
N MET A 47 -12.16 -20.25 -13.72
CA MET A 47 -12.81 -21.24 -12.85
C MET A 47 -14.08 -20.64 -12.26
N GLU A 48 -15.23 -21.14 -12.71
CA GLU A 48 -16.55 -20.71 -12.28
C GLU A 48 -17.08 -21.59 -11.16
N GLY A 49 -17.77 -21.02 -10.18
CA GLY A 49 -18.38 -21.77 -9.07
C GLY A 49 -18.84 -20.93 -7.90
N HIS A 50 -18.56 -19.62 -7.87
CA HIS A 50 -19.15 -18.67 -6.93
C HIS A 50 -20.28 -17.88 -7.58
N GLN A 51 -21.15 -17.31 -6.75
CA GLN A 51 -22.24 -16.41 -7.17
C GLN A 51 -22.02 -14.97 -6.77
N GLY A 52 -20.95 -14.68 -6.04
CA GLY A 52 -20.54 -13.36 -5.59
C GLY A 52 -19.05 -13.10 -5.79
N CYS A 53 -18.59 -11.90 -5.44
CA CYS A 53 -17.19 -11.50 -5.52
C CYS A 53 -16.29 -12.48 -4.76
N VAL A 54 -15.13 -12.82 -5.32
CA VAL A 54 -14.17 -13.72 -4.68
C VAL A 54 -13.11 -12.90 -3.95
N ASN A 55 -13.29 -12.73 -2.64
CA ASN A 55 -12.45 -11.86 -1.81
C ASN A 55 -11.16 -12.51 -1.30
N ALA A 56 -11.11 -13.81 -1.25
CA ALA A 56 -9.97 -14.55 -0.71
C ALA A 56 -9.66 -15.79 -1.53
N ILE A 57 -8.38 -16.01 -1.78
CA ILE A 57 -7.85 -17.25 -2.33
C ILE A 57 -6.61 -17.67 -1.55
N ALA A 58 -6.41 -18.97 -1.36
CA ALA A 58 -5.21 -19.49 -0.70
C ALA A 58 -4.87 -20.90 -1.19
N TRP A 59 -3.58 -21.12 -1.43
CA TRP A 59 -3.04 -22.46 -1.75
C TRP A 59 -2.82 -23.28 -0.50
N ASN A 60 -2.94 -24.60 -0.61
CA ASN A 60 -2.38 -25.51 0.37
C ASN A 60 -0.85 -25.57 0.24
N SER A 61 -0.16 -26.13 1.24
CA SER A 61 1.30 -26.21 1.26
C SER A 61 1.90 -27.00 0.10
N LYS A 62 1.15 -27.95 -0.46
CA LYS A 62 1.57 -28.80 -1.60
C LYS A 62 1.28 -28.18 -2.96
N GLY A 63 0.50 -27.09 -3.03
CA GLY A 63 0.05 -26.50 -4.28
C GLY A 63 -0.99 -27.31 -5.05
N SER A 64 -1.45 -28.43 -4.53
CA SER A 64 -2.42 -29.29 -5.22
C SER A 64 -3.86 -28.81 -5.12
N LEU A 65 -4.17 -28.02 -4.10
CA LEU A 65 -5.49 -27.46 -3.80
C LEU A 65 -5.44 -25.96 -3.66
N LEU A 66 -6.48 -25.31 -4.17
CA LEU A 66 -6.76 -23.90 -3.92
C LEU A 66 -8.11 -23.79 -3.20
N ILE A 67 -8.21 -22.92 -2.20
CA ILE A 67 -9.48 -22.56 -1.59
C ILE A 67 -9.82 -21.12 -1.88
N SER A 68 -11.11 -20.82 -1.97
CA SER A 68 -11.62 -19.46 -2.17
C SER A 68 -12.79 -19.17 -1.25
N GLY A 69 -12.91 -17.93 -0.82
CA GLY A 69 -14.01 -17.41 -0.03
C GLY A 69 -14.64 -16.20 -0.71
N SER A 70 -15.98 -16.12 -0.68
CA SER A 70 -16.75 -15.17 -1.49
C SER A 70 -17.86 -14.48 -0.70
N ASP A 71 -18.45 -13.48 -1.34
CA ASP A 71 -19.64 -12.76 -0.85
C ASP A 71 -20.89 -13.66 -0.79
N ASP A 72 -20.88 -14.78 -1.51
CA ASP A 72 -21.92 -15.81 -1.45
C ASP A 72 -21.88 -16.66 -0.16
N THR A 73 -20.98 -16.30 0.79
CA THR A 73 -20.79 -16.99 2.07
C THR A 73 -20.30 -18.44 1.96
N ARG A 74 -19.82 -18.84 0.79
CA ARG A 74 -19.32 -20.19 0.51
C ARG A 74 -17.80 -20.23 0.45
N ILE A 75 -17.24 -21.40 0.78
CA ILE A 75 -15.85 -21.73 0.51
C ILE A 75 -15.82 -22.81 -0.56
N ASN A 76 -15.14 -22.53 -1.66
CA ASN A 76 -14.93 -23.49 -2.73
C ASN A 76 -13.52 -24.06 -2.68
N ILE A 77 -13.42 -25.37 -2.94
CA ILE A 77 -12.15 -26.12 -3.01
C ILE A 77 -11.93 -26.53 -4.45
N TRP A 78 -10.77 -26.17 -4.97
CA TRP A 78 -10.40 -26.37 -6.39
C TRP A 78 -9.19 -27.28 -6.52
N SER A 79 -9.21 -28.16 -7.53
CA SER A 79 -8.06 -28.97 -7.93
C SER A 79 -7.14 -28.17 -8.83
N TYR A 80 -5.83 -28.14 -8.49
CA TYR A 80 -4.84 -27.53 -9.39
C TYR A 80 -4.64 -28.33 -10.66
N SER A 81 -4.64 -29.67 -10.60
CA SER A 81 -4.42 -30.55 -11.77
C SER A 81 -5.56 -30.46 -12.78
N ASP A 82 -6.79 -30.49 -12.31
CA ASP A 82 -7.99 -30.57 -13.16
C ASP A 82 -8.54 -29.16 -13.52
N ARG A 83 -8.05 -28.11 -12.84
CA ARG A 83 -8.60 -26.75 -12.94
C ARG A 83 -10.11 -26.76 -12.73
N GLY A 84 -10.60 -27.55 -11.80
CA GLY A 84 -12.03 -27.76 -11.57
C GLY A 84 -12.44 -27.68 -10.10
N LEU A 85 -13.71 -27.37 -9.89
CA LEU A 85 -14.32 -27.37 -8.56
C LEU A 85 -14.38 -28.81 -8.04
N LEU A 86 -13.86 -29.03 -6.84
CA LEU A 86 -13.97 -30.29 -6.12
C LEU A 86 -15.18 -30.29 -5.20
N ASN A 87 -15.28 -29.31 -4.33
CA ASN A 87 -16.34 -29.18 -3.35
C ASN A 87 -16.73 -27.71 -3.17
N SER A 88 -18.00 -27.47 -2.85
CA SER A 88 -18.52 -26.16 -2.40
C SER A 88 -19.10 -26.33 -1.02
N ILE A 89 -18.57 -25.58 -0.06
CA ILE A 89 -18.94 -25.68 1.36
C ILE A 89 -19.83 -24.50 1.72
N GLU A 90 -21.02 -24.80 2.21
CA GLU A 90 -21.88 -23.81 2.86
C GLU A 90 -21.37 -23.60 4.30
N THR A 91 -20.83 -22.40 4.55
CA THR A 91 -20.13 -22.12 5.81
C THR A 91 -21.05 -21.71 6.96
N GLY A 92 -22.28 -21.33 6.64
CA GLY A 92 -23.23 -20.75 7.59
C GLY A 92 -22.84 -19.35 8.09
N HIS A 93 -21.81 -18.69 7.53
CA HIS A 93 -21.59 -17.26 7.77
C HIS A 93 -22.78 -16.45 7.28
N SER A 94 -23.12 -15.37 7.99
CA SER A 94 -24.22 -14.47 7.63
C SER A 94 -23.79 -13.25 6.80
N ALA A 95 -22.48 -13.14 6.51
CA ALA A 95 -21.90 -12.04 5.74
C ALA A 95 -20.68 -12.52 4.95
N ASN A 96 -20.19 -11.65 4.07
CA ASN A 96 -19.09 -11.86 3.12
C ASN A 96 -17.86 -12.48 3.79
N ILE A 97 -17.26 -13.48 3.16
CA ILE A 97 -16.00 -14.07 3.60
C ILE A 97 -14.87 -13.22 3.05
N PHE A 98 -14.06 -12.64 3.94
CA PHE A 98 -12.92 -11.79 3.57
C PHE A 98 -11.57 -12.52 3.56
N CYS A 99 -11.48 -13.63 4.25
CA CYS A 99 -10.25 -14.41 4.33
C CYS A 99 -10.52 -15.87 4.59
N THR A 100 -9.69 -16.71 3.97
CA THR A 100 -9.68 -18.17 4.21
C THR A 100 -8.25 -18.69 4.11
N LYS A 101 -7.91 -19.71 4.91
CA LYS A 101 -6.59 -20.33 4.95
C LYS A 101 -6.71 -21.83 5.21
N PHE A 102 -5.79 -22.63 4.66
CA PHE A 102 -5.50 -23.97 5.19
C PHE A 102 -4.73 -23.84 6.50
N VAL A 103 -5.06 -24.66 7.47
CA VAL A 103 -4.26 -24.80 8.70
C VAL A 103 -3.03 -25.66 8.37
N PRO A 104 -1.81 -25.16 8.61
CA PRO A 104 -0.59 -25.90 8.28
C PRO A 104 -0.48 -27.24 9.04
N GLU A 105 0.24 -28.20 8.49
CA GLU A 105 0.55 -29.51 9.08
C GLU A 105 -0.67 -30.35 9.50
N THR A 106 -1.84 -30.06 8.93
CA THR A 106 -3.07 -30.84 9.17
C THR A 106 -3.43 -31.75 8.02
N SER A 107 -2.48 -32.07 7.13
CA SER A 107 -2.71 -32.84 5.90
C SER A 107 -3.81 -32.29 5.00
N ASP A 108 -3.99 -30.97 5.01
CA ASP A 108 -5.04 -30.22 4.31
C ASP A 108 -6.47 -30.54 4.79
N GLU A 109 -6.62 -31.10 5.97
CA GLU A 109 -7.93 -31.46 6.53
C GLU A 109 -8.66 -30.29 7.19
N LEU A 110 -7.92 -29.29 7.69
CA LEU A 110 -8.51 -28.15 8.39
C LEU A 110 -8.39 -26.89 7.56
N ILE A 111 -9.51 -26.17 7.44
CA ILE A 111 -9.58 -24.84 6.86
C ILE A 111 -10.23 -23.87 7.83
N VAL A 112 -9.85 -22.60 7.74
CA VAL A 112 -10.38 -21.53 8.58
C VAL A 112 -10.86 -20.39 7.71
N SER A 113 -11.98 -19.79 8.10
CA SER A 113 -12.54 -18.59 7.46
C SER A 113 -12.75 -17.47 8.47
N GLY A 114 -12.72 -16.24 7.95
CA GLY A 114 -13.07 -15.03 8.69
C GLY A 114 -13.98 -14.16 7.81
N ALA A 115 -15.06 -13.65 8.40
CA ALA A 115 -16.11 -13.01 7.64
C ALA A 115 -16.59 -11.68 8.24
N GLY A 116 -17.49 -11.03 7.53
CA GLY A 116 -18.10 -9.76 7.89
C GLY A 116 -19.01 -9.82 9.12
N ASP A 117 -19.46 -11.01 9.49
CA ASP A 117 -20.26 -11.27 10.68
C ASP A 117 -19.45 -11.27 12.00
N ALA A 118 -18.18 -10.88 11.92
CA ALA A 118 -17.24 -10.86 13.05
C ALA A 118 -16.88 -12.24 13.62
N GLU A 119 -17.17 -13.32 12.89
CA GLU A 119 -16.86 -14.67 13.28
C GLU A 119 -15.63 -15.23 12.56
N VAL A 120 -14.89 -16.08 13.27
CA VAL A 120 -13.88 -16.97 12.71
C VAL A 120 -14.36 -18.40 12.86
N ARG A 121 -14.43 -19.17 11.77
CA ARG A 121 -14.93 -20.54 11.76
C ARG A 121 -13.88 -21.51 11.27
N LEU A 122 -13.80 -22.66 11.93
CA LEU A 122 -12.90 -23.77 11.61
C LEU A 122 -13.72 -24.94 11.07
N PHE A 123 -13.33 -25.48 9.92
CA PHE A 123 -13.99 -26.61 9.29
C PHE A 123 -13.03 -27.77 9.12
N SER A 124 -13.56 -29.02 9.25
CA SER A 124 -12.85 -30.25 8.93
C SER A 124 -13.34 -30.81 7.60
N LEU A 125 -12.40 -31.10 6.70
CA LEU A 125 -12.66 -31.68 5.39
C LEU A 125 -12.69 -33.22 5.41
N SER A 126 -12.43 -33.86 6.56
CA SER A 126 -12.34 -35.31 6.70
C SER A 126 -13.61 -36.05 6.28
N HIS A 127 -14.75 -35.40 6.35
CA HIS A 127 -16.05 -35.97 6.01
C HIS A 127 -16.53 -35.67 4.58
N LEU A 128 -15.73 -34.91 3.80
CA LEU A 128 -16.07 -34.65 2.42
C LEU A 128 -15.96 -35.92 1.58
N SER A 129 -17.11 -36.35 1.04
CA SER A 129 -17.14 -37.45 0.08
C SER A 129 -16.29 -37.09 -1.13
N ARG A 130 -15.50 -38.05 -1.65
CA ARG A 130 -14.73 -37.89 -2.90
C ARG A 130 -15.60 -37.79 -4.15
N LYS A 131 -16.92 -37.72 -4.01
CA LYS A 131 -17.83 -37.45 -5.13
C LYS A 131 -17.75 -35.99 -5.53
N ARG A 132 -17.37 -35.76 -6.79
CA ARG A 132 -17.23 -34.42 -7.38
C ARG A 132 -18.58 -33.68 -7.36
N SER A 133 -18.54 -32.37 -7.06
CA SER A 133 -19.60 -31.36 -7.26
C SER A 133 -20.87 -31.50 -6.41
N GLU A 134 -20.82 -32.00 -5.19
CA GLU A 134 -21.94 -31.88 -4.27
C GLU A 134 -21.82 -30.61 -3.42
N GLU A 135 -22.90 -29.86 -3.32
CA GLU A 135 -23.03 -28.79 -2.30
C GLU A 135 -23.18 -29.49 -0.95
N VAL A 136 -22.26 -29.19 -0.04
CA VAL A 136 -22.26 -29.82 1.29
C VAL A 136 -22.34 -28.74 2.35
N ALA A 137 -23.38 -28.77 3.16
CA ALA A 137 -23.44 -28.01 4.40
C ALA A 137 -22.56 -28.73 5.43
N ILE A 138 -21.49 -28.07 5.88
CA ILE A 138 -20.59 -28.58 6.93
C ILE A 138 -20.74 -27.70 8.17
N GLU A 139 -21.10 -28.33 9.29
CA GLU A 139 -21.05 -27.61 10.56
C GLU A 139 -19.60 -27.30 10.93
N PRO A 140 -19.30 -26.08 11.39
CA PRO A 140 -17.94 -25.73 11.82
C PRO A 140 -17.56 -26.54 13.06
N VAL A 141 -16.34 -27.07 13.06
CA VAL A 141 -15.75 -27.76 14.24
C VAL A 141 -15.63 -26.79 15.40
N ALA A 142 -15.33 -25.54 15.12
CA ALA A 142 -15.29 -24.47 16.11
C ALA A 142 -15.72 -23.14 15.48
N ALA A 143 -16.42 -22.31 16.26
CA ALA A 143 -16.80 -20.95 15.88
C ALA A 143 -16.37 -19.97 16.98
N TYR A 144 -15.51 -19.02 16.62
CA TYR A 144 -15.00 -17.99 17.52
C TYR A 144 -15.75 -16.67 17.25
N LYS A 145 -16.66 -16.30 18.17
CA LYS A 145 -17.55 -15.14 18.09
C LYS A 145 -17.09 -13.97 18.97
N CYS A 146 -15.79 -13.81 19.11
CA CYS A 146 -15.22 -12.86 20.07
C CYS A 146 -14.85 -11.50 19.48
N HIS A 147 -14.84 -11.34 18.16
CA HIS A 147 -14.71 -10.03 17.53
C HIS A 147 -16.04 -9.27 17.54
N SER A 148 -15.98 -7.94 17.52
CA SER A 148 -17.17 -7.08 17.48
C SER A 148 -17.41 -6.42 16.12
N ARG A 149 -16.44 -6.55 15.19
CA ARG A 149 -16.51 -6.03 13.81
C ARG A 149 -15.92 -7.04 12.84
N ARG A 150 -16.00 -6.74 11.54
CA ARG A 150 -15.56 -7.60 10.43
C ARG A 150 -14.14 -8.15 10.64
N VAL A 151 -13.96 -9.44 10.39
CA VAL A 151 -12.64 -10.08 10.36
C VAL A 151 -12.08 -9.93 8.96
N LYS A 152 -11.04 -9.12 8.80
CA LYS A 152 -10.48 -8.79 7.49
C LYS A 152 -9.33 -9.70 7.07
N LYS A 153 -8.54 -10.23 8.01
CA LYS A 153 -7.39 -11.07 7.67
C LYS A 153 -7.16 -12.18 8.69
N LEU A 154 -6.77 -13.33 8.18
CA LEU A 154 -6.27 -14.45 8.96
C LEU A 154 -4.79 -14.67 8.65
N ALA A 155 -4.00 -14.99 9.67
CA ALA A 155 -2.62 -15.40 9.55
C ALA A 155 -2.44 -16.80 10.16
N VAL A 156 -1.55 -17.57 9.54
CA VAL A 156 -1.15 -18.90 9.99
C VAL A 156 0.38 -18.94 10.03
N GLU A 157 0.93 -19.77 10.91
CA GLU A 157 2.38 -19.95 11.06
C GLU A 157 2.78 -21.30 10.47
N ALA A 158 3.73 -21.29 9.53
CA ALA A 158 4.26 -22.52 8.95
C ALA A 158 4.81 -23.44 10.03
N GLY A 159 4.45 -24.73 10.00
CA GLY A 159 4.85 -25.71 11.00
C GLY A 159 4.07 -25.67 12.32
N ASN A 160 3.03 -24.82 12.44
CA ASN A 160 2.20 -24.76 13.64
C ASN A 160 0.72 -25.06 13.33
N PRO A 161 0.24 -26.30 13.60
CA PRO A 161 -1.15 -26.68 13.33
C PRO A 161 -2.15 -26.21 14.38
N ASN A 162 -1.68 -25.62 15.48
CA ASN A 162 -2.52 -25.43 16.64
C ASN A 162 -3.01 -23.99 16.84
N VAL A 163 -2.43 -23.03 16.15
CA VAL A 163 -2.69 -21.61 16.43
C VAL A 163 -2.95 -20.84 15.13
N ILE A 164 -4.00 -20.03 15.15
CA ILE A 164 -4.33 -19.09 14.08
C ILE A 164 -4.50 -17.68 14.66
N TRP A 165 -4.31 -16.67 13.84
CA TRP A 165 -4.49 -15.28 14.22
C TRP A 165 -5.52 -14.61 13.33
N SER A 166 -6.35 -13.77 13.94
CA SER A 166 -7.37 -12.99 13.24
C SER A 166 -7.22 -11.51 13.52
N ALA A 167 -7.23 -10.69 12.47
CA ALA A 167 -7.24 -9.24 12.53
C ALA A 167 -8.62 -8.71 12.15
N SER A 168 -9.18 -7.84 12.99
CA SER A 168 -10.52 -7.31 12.82
C SER A 168 -10.55 -5.78 12.84
N GLU A 169 -11.59 -5.24 12.22
CA GLU A 169 -11.89 -3.81 12.24
C GLU A 169 -12.24 -3.27 13.64
N ASP A 170 -12.41 -4.16 14.63
CA ASP A 170 -12.59 -3.78 16.03
C ASP A 170 -11.30 -3.27 16.71
N GLY A 171 -10.19 -3.26 15.97
CA GLY A 171 -8.89 -2.82 16.46
C GLY A 171 -8.17 -3.86 17.30
N THR A 172 -8.63 -5.12 17.33
CA THR A 172 -7.97 -6.21 18.03
C THR A 172 -7.40 -7.23 17.07
N LEU A 173 -6.21 -7.75 17.41
CA LEU A 173 -5.66 -8.95 16.81
C LEU A 173 -5.77 -10.06 17.85
N ARG A 174 -6.39 -11.16 17.46
CA ARG A 174 -6.66 -12.29 18.36
C ARG A 174 -5.88 -13.52 17.94
N GLN A 175 -5.52 -14.31 18.96
CA GLN A 175 -4.86 -15.60 18.80
C GLN A 175 -5.84 -16.69 19.27
N HIS A 176 -6.12 -17.64 18.40
CA HIS A 176 -6.99 -18.78 18.69
C HIS A 176 -6.17 -20.06 18.75
N ASP A 177 -6.20 -20.74 19.89
CA ASP A 177 -5.63 -22.09 20.04
C ASP A 177 -6.70 -23.12 19.66
N LEU A 178 -6.45 -23.87 18.59
CA LEU A 178 -7.39 -24.84 18.03
C LEU A 178 -7.59 -26.09 18.92
N ARG A 179 -6.74 -26.26 19.93
CA ARG A 179 -6.86 -27.37 20.93
C ARG A 179 -7.83 -27.02 22.04
N GLU A 180 -8.06 -25.73 22.25
CA GLU A 180 -9.01 -25.27 23.25
C GLU A 180 -10.40 -25.19 22.64
N VAL A 181 -11.27 -26.14 22.97
CA VAL A 181 -12.70 -26.11 22.61
C VAL A 181 -13.43 -25.09 23.49
N SER A 182 -12.89 -23.91 23.65
CA SER A 182 -13.55 -22.88 24.44
C SER A 182 -14.47 -22.05 23.55
N SER A 183 -15.75 -22.15 23.79
CA SER A 183 -16.70 -21.13 23.42
C SER A 183 -16.24 -19.79 24.02
N CYS A 184 -15.58 -18.95 23.23
CA CYS A 184 -15.40 -17.57 23.66
C CYS A 184 -16.78 -16.99 23.98
N PRO A 185 -16.94 -16.31 25.13
CA PRO A 185 -18.19 -15.61 25.41
C PRO A 185 -18.48 -14.65 24.25
N SER A 186 -19.73 -14.61 23.81
CA SER A 186 -20.16 -13.66 22.80
C SER A 186 -19.79 -12.24 23.24
N ALA A 187 -19.49 -11.36 22.30
CA ALA A 187 -19.10 -9.98 22.57
C ALA A 187 -20.14 -9.20 23.42
N GLU A 188 -21.37 -9.70 23.49
CA GLU A 188 -22.48 -9.16 24.29
C GLU A 188 -22.43 -9.57 25.79
N SER A 189 -21.58 -10.53 26.15
CA SER A 189 -21.44 -10.98 27.53
C SER A 189 -20.49 -10.04 28.29
N SER A 190 -21.03 -9.04 28.94
CA SER A 190 -20.35 -7.89 29.53
C SER A 190 -19.35 -8.16 30.66
N ASN A 191 -19.22 -9.39 31.15
CA ASN A 191 -18.44 -9.67 32.35
C ASN A 191 -17.32 -10.71 32.20
N GLN A 192 -17.12 -11.30 31.01
CA GLN A 192 -16.06 -12.29 30.81
C GLN A 192 -15.08 -11.83 29.75
N GLU A 193 -13.88 -11.46 30.18
CA GLU A 193 -12.81 -11.04 29.28
C GLU A 193 -12.32 -12.20 28.42
N CYS A 194 -12.40 -12.01 27.11
CA CYS A 194 -11.87 -12.99 26.16
C CYS A 194 -10.33 -13.03 26.25
N ARG A 195 -9.76 -14.18 26.57
CA ARG A 195 -8.31 -14.40 26.68
C ARG A 195 -7.60 -14.45 25.33
N SER A 196 -8.33 -14.49 24.23
CA SER A 196 -7.77 -14.60 22.87
C SER A 196 -7.12 -13.32 22.35
N VAL A 197 -7.30 -12.16 22.96
CA VAL A 197 -6.71 -10.91 22.51
C VAL A 197 -5.19 -10.96 22.67
N LEU A 198 -4.46 -10.84 21.55
CA LEU A 198 -3.00 -10.74 21.54
C LEU A 198 -2.54 -9.28 21.51
N LEU A 199 -3.17 -8.47 20.64
CA LEU A 199 -2.92 -7.03 20.53
C LEU A 199 -4.23 -6.26 20.65
N ASP A 200 -4.26 -5.25 21.52
CA ASP A 200 -5.34 -4.28 21.61
C ASP A 200 -4.87 -2.94 21.06
N LEU A 201 -5.36 -2.59 19.87
CA LEU A 201 -5.03 -1.38 19.14
C LEU A 201 -6.24 -0.44 19.00
N ARG A 202 -7.26 -0.58 19.87
CA ARG A 202 -8.41 0.34 19.93
C ARG A 202 -8.02 1.78 20.25
N ARG A 203 -6.79 2.00 20.69
CA ARG A 203 -6.14 3.31 20.84
C ARG A 203 -4.78 3.32 20.16
N GLY A 204 -4.63 2.65 19.00
CA GLY A 204 -3.36 2.42 18.33
C GLY A 204 -3.11 3.30 17.12
N ALA A 205 -4.13 3.96 16.55
CA ALA A 205 -4.00 4.77 15.35
C ALA A 205 -3.28 6.10 15.63
N LYS A 206 -2.37 6.47 14.72
CA LYS A 206 -1.58 7.69 14.77
C LYS A 206 -1.83 8.55 13.53
N LYS A 207 -1.92 9.87 13.71
CA LYS A 207 -1.94 10.82 12.57
C LYS A 207 -0.53 11.18 12.11
N SER A 208 0.42 11.21 13.06
CA SER A 208 1.85 11.41 12.84
C SER A 208 2.61 10.58 13.86
N LEU A 209 3.88 10.24 13.58
CA LEU A 209 4.73 9.51 14.54
C LEU A 209 4.99 10.30 15.83
N ALA A 210 5.00 11.62 15.74
CA ALA A 210 5.17 12.49 16.91
C ALA A 210 3.91 12.53 17.81
N ASP A 211 2.74 12.19 17.27
CA ASP A 211 1.49 12.24 18.00
C ASP A 211 1.27 10.95 18.81
N PRO A 212 0.75 11.06 20.05
CA PRO A 212 0.34 9.88 20.78
C PRO A 212 -0.85 9.19 20.07
N PRO A 213 -0.94 7.85 20.13
CA PRO A 213 -2.07 7.14 19.57
C PRO A 213 -3.35 7.48 20.35
N LYS A 214 -4.42 7.88 19.64
CA LYS A 214 -5.67 8.33 20.27
C LYS A 214 -6.91 7.57 19.79
N TYR A 215 -6.90 7.13 18.54
CA TYR A 215 -8.07 6.54 17.88
C TYR A 215 -7.91 5.04 17.69
N CYS A 216 -9.03 4.36 17.43
CA CYS A 216 -9.02 2.95 17.08
C CYS A 216 -8.29 2.73 15.75
N LEU A 217 -7.30 1.83 15.76
CA LEU A 217 -6.68 1.35 14.53
C LEU A 217 -7.54 0.22 13.98
N VAL A 218 -8.36 0.52 13.01
CA VAL A 218 -9.15 -0.47 12.28
C VAL A 218 -8.20 -1.37 11.50
N LEU A 219 -8.06 -2.65 11.90
CA LEU A 219 -7.10 -3.56 11.26
C LEU A 219 -7.65 -4.06 9.93
N LYS A 220 -6.82 -3.95 8.89
CA LYS A 220 -7.14 -4.42 7.53
C LYS A 220 -6.30 -5.63 7.14
N SER A 221 -5.09 -5.75 7.67
CA SER A 221 -4.17 -6.83 7.32
C SER A 221 -3.21 -7.18 8.45
N CYS A 222 -2.84 -8.44 8.54
CA CYS A 222 -1.75 -8.94 9.38
C CYS A 222 -1.01 -10.06 8.66
N ASP A 223 0.27 -10.24 9.01
CA ASP A 223 1.09 -11.33 8.50
C ASP A 223 2.15 -11.74 9.52
N ILE A 224 2.59 -13.00 9.46
CA ILE A 224 3.63 -13.57 10.33
C ILE A 224 4.87 -13.83 9.48
N SER A 225 6.03 -13.46 10.00
CA SER A 225 7.29 -13.71 9.30
C SER A 225 7.53 -15.20 9.09
N PRO A 226 7.76 -15.65 7.84
CA PRO A 226 7.96 -17.07 7.56
C PRO A 226 9.26 -17.62 8.15
N THR A 227 10.27 -16.78 8.37
CA THR A 227 11.57 -17.18 8.90
C THR A 227 11.74 -16.85 10.38
N ARG A 228 10.96 -15.89 10.90
CA ARG A 228 10.98 -15.43 12.30
C ARG A 228 9.57 -15.38 12.86
N PRO A 229 8.97 -16.54 13.22
CA PRO A 229 7.55 -16.60 13.56
C PRO A 229 7.12 -15.72 14.75
N HIS A 230 8.06 -15.28 15.58
CA HIS A 230 7.79 -14.32 16.65
C HIS A 230 7.52 -12.90 16.15
N GLN A 231 7.85 -12.59 14.89
CA GLN A 231 7.58 -11.29 14.28
C GLN A 231 6.20 -11.27 13.64
N LEU A 232 5.42 -10.28 14.02
CA LEU A 232 4.05 -10.05 13.58
C LEU A 232 3.95 -8.66 12.96
N LEU A 233 3.50 -8.59 11.71
CA LEU A 233 3.28 -7.35 10.96
C LEU A 233 1.78 -7.04 10.94
N VAL A 234 1.44 -5.77 11.19
CA VAL A 234 0.04 -5.31 11.25
C VAL A 234 -0.11 -4.01 10.49
N GLY A 235 -1.17 -3.91 9.68
CA GLY A 235 -1.57 -2.71 8.95
C GLY A 235 -3.06 -2.42 9.11
N GLY A 236 -3.43 -1.15 9.05
CA GLY A 236 -4.82 -0.74 9.24
C GLY A 236 -5.14 0.67 8.76
N SER A 237 -6.06 1.34 9.43
CA SER A 237 -6.68 2.61 9.05
C SER A 237 -5.78 3.85 9.13
N ASP A 238 -4.48 3.68 9.30
CA ASP A 238 -3.51 4.77 9.23
C ASP A 238 -2.36 4.46 8.27
N ALA A 239 -1.42 5.38 8.13
CA ALA A 239 -0.31 5.26 7.20
C ALA A 239 0.83 4.35 7.68
N PHE A 240 0.77 3.81 8.91
CA PHE A 240 1.90 3.13 9.54
C PHE A 240 1.66 1.63 9.65
N ALA A 241 2.50 0.82 8.97
CA ALA A 241 2.60 -0.59 9.31
C ALA A 241 3.48 -0.76 10.56
N ARG A 242 3.13 -1.72 11.39
CA ARG A 242 3.74 -1.96 12.70
C ARG A 242 4.29 -3.36 12.79
N LEU A 243 5.54 -3.48 13.22
CA LEU A 243 6.18 -4.75 13.54
C LEU A 243 6.17 -4.96 15.05
N TYR A 244 5.62 -6.09 15.48
CA TYR A 244 5.63 -6.52 16.87
C TYR A 244 6.45 -7.79 17.04
N ASP A 245 7.13 -7.92 18.18
CA ASP A 245 7.69 -9.19 18.62
C ASP A 245 6.75 -9.81 19.66
N ARG A 246 6.14 -10.96 19.30
CA ARG A 246 5.17 -11.65 20.17
C ARG A 246 5.73 -12.01 21.55
N ARG A 247 7.06 -12.19 21.66
CA ARG A 247 7.73 -12.53 22.92
C ARG A 247 7.83 -11.33 23.88
N MET A 248 7.72 -10.12 23.33
CA MET A 248 7.83 -8.88 24.10
C MET A 248 6.46 -8.29 24.46
N LEU A 249 5.38 -8.94 24.06
CA LEU A 249 4.04 -8.45 24.34
C LEU A 249 3.70 -8.71 25.81
N PRO A 250 3.24 -7.67 26.54
CA PRO A 250 2.85 -7.84 27.93
C PRO A 250 1.56 -8.65 28.05
N PRO A 251 1.40 -9.47 29.11
CA PRO A 251 0.15 -10.16 29.34
C PRO A 251 -0.97 -9.15 29.62
N LEU A 252 -2.11 -9.31 28.94
CA LEU A 252 -3.27 -8.41 29.01
C LEU A 252 -4.03 -8.44 30.36
N SER A 253 -3.55 -9.20 31.33
CA SER A 253 -4.19 -9.40 32.64
C SER A 253 -4.16 -8.20 33.58
N SER A 254 -3.37 -7.16 33.31
CA SER A 254 -3.30 -5.96 34.15
C SER A 254 -4.14 -4.82 33.59
N ALA A 255 -5.05 -4.28 34.38
CA ALA A 255 -5.91 -3.14 34.03
C ALA A 255 -5.10 -1.89 33.60
N GLN A 256 -3.90 -1.71 34.13
CA GLN A 256 -3.01 -0.61 33.76
C GLN A 256 -2.42 -0.70 32.35
N MET A 257 -2.27 -1.93 31.81
CA MET A 257 -1.72 -2.15 30.46
C MET A 257 -2.74 -1.89 29.35
N ARG A 258 -4.04 -1.91 29.64
CA ARG A 258 -5.10 -1.60 28.66
C ARG A 258 -5.14 -0.11 28.26
N MET A 259 -4.49 0.74 29.03
CA MET A 259 -4.43 2.20 28.75
C MET A 259 -3.27 2.59 27.86
N LYS A 260 -2.28 1.71 27.63
CA LYS A 260 -1.10 1.97 26.81
C LYS A 260 -1.11 1.09 25.57
N SER A 261 -0.78 1.67 24.43
CA SER A 261 -0.53 0.90 23.20
C SER A 261 0.61 -0.10 23.42
N PRO A 262 0.51 -1.35 22.95
CA PRO A 262 1.58 -2.34 23.10
C PRO A 262 2.88 -1.84 22.45
N PRO A 263 4.07 -2.24 22.95
CA PRO A 263 5.35 -1.78 22.41
C PRO A 263 5.54 -2.29 20.99
N CYS A 264 5.77 -1.38 20.06
CA CYS A 264 6.07 -1.65 18.67
C CYS A 264 7.59 -1.71 18.47
N VAL A 265 8.09 -2.70 17.74
CA VAL A 265 9.51 -2.85 17.44
C VAL A 265 9.93 -1.81 16.38
N ASN A 266 9.21 -1.76 15.26
CA ASN A 266 9.45 -0.84 14.17
C ASN A 266 8.14 -0.36 13.56
N TYR A 267 8.14 0.89 13.09
CA TYR A 267 7.15 1.45 12.20
C TYR A 267 7.70 1.48 10.77
N PHE A 268 6.86 1.18 9.80
CA PHE A 268 7.18 1.30 8.38
C PHE A 268 6.22 2.29 7.73
N CYS A 269 6.78 3.30 7.06
CA CYS A 269 6.00 4.27 6.30
C CYS A 269 6.91 5.03 5.35
N PRO A 270 6.55 5.22 4.08
CA PRO A 270 7.28 6.15 3.22
C PRO A 270 7.31 7.55 3.84
N VAL A 271 8.49 8.17 3.92
CA VAL A 271 8.67 9.47 4.60
C VAL A 271 7.69 10.53 4.10
N HIS A 272 7.43 10.57 2.79
CA HIS A 272 6.50 11.53 2.19
C HIS A 272 5.03 11.30 2.57
N LEU A 273 4.69 10.14 3.15
CA LEU A 273 3.35 9.82 3.65
C LEU A 273 3.24 10.03 5.17
N SER A 274 4.36 10.07 5.90
CA SER A 274 4.38 10.14 7.37
C SER A 274 3.91 11.49 7.93
N GLU A 275 4.03 12.57 7.17
CA GLU A 275 3.61 13.93 7.55
C GLU A 275 2.22 14.30 7.02
N HIS A 276 1.59 13.41 6.25
CA HIS A 276 0.29 13.69 5.65
C HIS A 276 -0.82 13.58 6.71
N ARG A 277 -1.31 14.72 7.17
CA ARG A 277 -2.48 14.84 8.07
C ARG A 277 -3.81 14.42 7.43
N ARG A 278 -3.79 13.68 6.32
CA ARG A 278 -5.00 13.27 5.61
C ARG A 278 -5.63 12.06 6.29
N SER A 279 -6.88 12.18 6.67
CA SER A 279 -7.68 11.14 7.32
C SER A 279 -8.01 9.92 6.44
N SER A 280 -7.69 9.97 5.14
CA SER A 280 -8.10 8.95 4.17
C SER A 280 -7.01 7.96 3.76
N LEU A 281 -5.75 8.19 4.15
CA LEU A 281 -4.65 7.30 3.81
C LEU A 281 -4.62 6.11 4.77
N HIS A 282 -4.78 4.90 4.26
CA HIS A 282 -4.75 3.68 5.04
C HIS A 282 -4.10 2.52 4.28
N LEU A 283 -3.64 1.53 5.02
CA LEU A 283 -3.09 0.30 4.48
C LEU A 283 -4.21 -0.68 4.13
N THR A 284 -4.23 -1.18 2.90
CA THR A 284 -5.13 -2.26 2.47
C THR A 284 -4.51 -3.63 2.71
N HIS A 285 -3.19 -3.77 2.54
CA HIS A 285 -2.50 -5.03 2.72
C HIS A 285 -1.06 -4.86 3.18
N VAL A 286 -0.59 -5.78 4.02
CA VAL A 286 0.81 -5.92 4.42
C VAL A 286 1.21 -7.38 4.34
N THR A 287 2.44 -7.66 3.88
CA THR A 287 2.96 -9.04 3.79
C THR A 287 4.48 -9.07 3.86
N PHE A 288 5.03 -10.14 4.47
CA PHE A 288 6.47 -10.41 4.46
C PHE A 288 6.92 -11.03 3.14
N SER A 289 8.17 -10.78 2.79
CA SER A 289 8.86 -11.56 1.76
C SER A 289 9.09 -13.00 2.21
N PRO A 290 9.23 -13.96 1.29
CA PRO A 290 9.47 -15.36 1.64
C PRO A 290 10.70 -15.60 2.53
N ASN A 291 11.72 -14.73 2.43
CA ASN A 291 12.92 -14.78 3.29
C ASN A 291 12.78 -13.98 4.60
N GLY A 292 11.65 -13.29 4.81
CA GLY A 292 11.38 -12.50 6.02
C GLY A 292 12.23 -11.23 6.21
N GLU A 293 12.98 -10.81 5.18
CA GLU A 293 13.87 -9.64 5.27
C GLU A 293 13.20 -8.34 4.80
N GLU A 294 12.17 -8.46 3.98
CA GLU A 294 11.47 -7.32 3.39
C GLU A 294 9.96 -7.44 3.63
N VAL A 295 9.26 -6.32 3.56
CA VAL A 295 7.79 -6.27 3.64
C VAL A 295 7.23 -5.42 2.51
N LEU A 296 6.07 -5.81 1.99
CA LEU A 296 5.26 -5.02 1.07
C LEU A 296 4.14 -4.32 1.80
N LEU A 297 3.94 -3.06 1.48
CA LEU A 297 2.84 -2.23 1.96
C LEU A 297 2.01 -1.76 0.77
N SER A 298 0.73 -2.12 0.75
CA SER A 298 -0.26 -1.63 -0.20
C SER A 298 -1.14 -0.60 0.48
N TYR A 299 -1.30 0.58 -0.14
CA TYR A 299 -2.09 1.69 0.40
C TYR A 299 -3.28 2.00 -0.48
N SER A 300 -4.39 2.37 0.13
CA SER A 300 -5.51 2.97 -0.59
C SER A 300 -5.13 4.34 -1.11
N GLY A 301 -5.45 4.60 -2.38
CA GLY A 301 -5.14 5.86 -3.03
C GLY A 301 -3.65 6.12 -3.29
N GLU A 302 -2.78 5.12 -3.13
CA GLU A 302 -1.33 5.23 -3.26
C GLU A 302 -0.73 4.03 -4.01
N HIS A 303 0.60 3.96 -4.05
CA HIS A 303 1.37 2.89 -4.68
C HIS A 303 1.66 1.74 -3.72
N VAL A 304 2.25 0.67 -4.23
CA VAL A 304 2.86 -0.39 -3.43
C VAL A 304 4.30 -0.02 -3.11
N TYR A 305 4.71 -0.25 -1.86
CA TYR A 305 6.03 0.09 -1.35
C TYR A 305 6.72 -1.12 -0.74
N LEU A 306 8.00 -1.26 -1.01
CA LEU A 306 8.89 -2.27 -0.41
C LEU A 306 9.71 -1.62 0.70
N MET A 307 9.74 -2.25 1.88
CA MET A 307 10.53 -1.84 3.03
C MET A 307 11.53 -2.93 3.40
N ASP A 308 12.62 -2.56 4.06
CA ASP A 308 13.60 -3.49 4.62
C ASP A 308 13.36 -3.64 6.13
N VAL A 309 13.19 -4.87 6.61
CA VAL A 309 12.89 -5.16 8.03
C VAL A 309 14.12 -4.89 8.91
N ASN A 310 15.31 -5.13 8.38
CA ASN A 310 16.59 -5.06 9.11
C ASN A 310 17.32 -3.72 8.92
N CYS A 311 16.66 -2.70 8.38
CA CYS A 311 17.29 -1.42 8.16
C CYS A 311 17.53 -0.69 9.50
N ASP A 312 18.81 -0.53 9.87
CA ASP A 312 19.20 0.26 11.04
C ASP A 312 19.21 1.78 10.76
N ASP A 313 19.11 2.17 9.49
CA ASP A 313 19.14 3.57 9.07
C ASP A 313 17.78 4.23 9.30
N LYS A 314 17.52 4.61 10.54
CA LYS A 314 16.36 5.40 10.95
C LYS A 314 16.56 6.88 10.59
N SER A 315 17.03 7.15 9.39
CA SER A 315 17.29 8.51 8.95
C SER A 315 15.98 9.27 8.73
N ILE A 316 15.75 10.26 9.57
CA ILE A 316 14.77 11.31 9.31
C ILE A 316 15.29 12.06 8.08
N MET A 317 14.68 11.83 6.92
CA MET A 317 15.06 12.55 5.71
C MET A 317 14.57 14.01 5.80
N ARG A 318 15.33 14.84 6.49
CA ARG A 318 15.22 16.30 6.38
C ARG A 318 16.14 16.73 5.24
N TYR A 319 15.56 17.24 4.18
CA TYR A 319 16.32 17.78 3.05
C TYR A 319 16.54 19.26 3.29
N THR A 320 17.67 19.65 3.88
CA THR A 320 18.09 21.05 3.95
C THR A 320 19.30 21.26 3.04
N ALA A 321 19.54 22.49 2.59
CA ALA A 321 20.69 22.81 1.76
C ALA A 321 22.04 22.50 2.45
N ALA A 322 22.03 22.45 3.78
CA ALA A 322 23.20 22.22 4.63
C ALA A 322 23.43 20.74 5.04
N ASP A 323 22.49 19.82 4.75
CA ASP A 323 22.51 18.44 5.28
C ASP A 323 23.67 17.56 4.78
N VAL A 324 24.33 17.94 3.70
CA VAL A 324 25.45 17.18 3.15
C VAL A 324 26.76 17.74 3.67
N PRO A 325 27.52 16.98 4.50
CA PRO A 325 28.81 17.45 5.00
C PRO A 325 29.77 17.79 3.86
N LYS A 326 30.31 19.01 3.85
CA LYS A 326 31.26 19.50 2.83
C LYS A 326 32.52 18.65 2.69
N HIS A 327 32.80 17.77 3.67
CA HIS A 327 33.99 16.91 3.71
C HIS A 327 33.82 15.53 3.06
N PHE A 328 32.63 15.18 2.57
CA PHE A 328 32.42 13.85 1.96
C PHE A 328 33.08 13.69 0.58
N CYS A 329 33.42 14.78 -0.10
CA CYS A 329 33.90 14.77 -1.49
C CYS A 329 35.37 14.42 -1.66
N LEU A 330 36.21 14.53 -0.63
CA LEU A 330 37.67 14.41 -0.81
C LEU A 330 38.31 13.19 -0.14
N ALA A 331 37.64 12.54 0.82
CA ALA A 331 38.26 11.47 1.61
C ALA A 331 38.13 10.05 1.02
N ARG A 332 37.37 9.85 -0.05
CA ARG A 332 37.12 8.50 -0.63
C ARG A 332 37.81 8.21 -1.97
N ILE A 333 38.58 9.17 -2.52
CA ILE A 333 39.34 8.91 -3.74
C ILE A 333 40.67 8.22 -3.44
N SER A 334 41.14 8.17 -2.18
CA SER A 334 42.43 7.63 -1.80
C SER A 334 42.39 6.48 -0.80
N GLY A 335 41.28 5.86 -0.53
CA GLY A 335 41.13 4.74 0.39
C GLY A 335 40.90 3.40 -0.33
N GLU A 336 41.95 2.78 -0.82
CA GLU A 336 41.97 1.34 -1.09
C GLU A 336 41.75 0.56 0.21
N SER A 337 40.51 0.29 0.61
CA SER A 337 40.26 -0.75 1.60
C SER A 337 40.23 -2.10 0.90
N LYS A 338 41.27 -2.86 1.08
CA LYS A 338 41.37 -4.27 0.73
C LYS A 338 40.33 -5.04 1.52
N LEU A 339 39.19 -5.28 0.92
CA LEU A 339 38.26 -6.35 1.32
C LEU A 339 38.62 -7.61 0.54
N PRO A 340 38.51 -8.82 1.14
CA PRO A 340 38.88 -10.06 0.48
C PRO A 340 37.96 -10.29 -0.72
N LEU A 341 38.57 -10.52 -1.90
CA LEU A 341 37.90 -10.81 -3.15
C LEU A 341 37.13 -12.14 -3.07
N PRO A 342 35.88 -12.19 -3.51
CA PRO A 342 35.22 -13.43 -3.82
C PRO A 342 35.78 -14.03 -5.12
N PRO A 343 35.83 -15.35 -5.25
CA PRO A 343 36.42 -16.03 -6.41
C PRO A 343 35.54 -15.89 -7.64
N ALA A 344 36.17 -15.51 -8.74
CA ALA A 344 35.74 -15.33 -10.12
C ALA A 344 35.62 -13.88 -10.57
N VAL A 345 36.77 -13.30 -10.91
CA VAL A 345 36.85 -12.02 -11.63
C VAL A 345 36.33 -12.26 -13.06
N PRO A 346 35.25 -11.58 -13.51
CA PRO A 346 34.90 -11.56 -14.93
C PRO A 346 36.07 -10.95 -15.72
N SER A 347 36.38 -11.48 -16.90
CA SER A 347 37.45 -10.95 -17.73
C SER A 347 37.27 -9.44 -17.89
N SER A 348 38.38 -8.68 -17.87
CA SER A 348 38.37 -7.21 -17.97
C SER A 348 37.56 -6.71 -19.17
N TYR A 349 37.47 -7.51 -20.22
CA TYR A 349 36.68 -7.23 -21.43
C TYR A 349 35.16 -7.21 -21.17
N GLN A 350 34.64 -8.13 -20.37
CA GLN A 350 33.20 -8.17 -20.03
C GLN A 350 32.80 -6.97 -19.13
N LEU A 351 33.71 -6.55 -18.27
CA LEU A 351 33.49 -5.36 -17.42
C LEU A 351 33.43 -4.09 -18.25
N MET A 352 34.37 -3.91 -19.20
CA MET A 352 34.41 -2.76 -20.11
C MET A 352 33.15 -2.68 -20.96
N HIS A 353 32.74 -3.81 -21.55
CA HIS A 353 31.52 -3.86 -22.36
C HIS A 353 30.26 -3.48 -21.55
N ARG A 354 30.15 -3.90 -20.30
CA ARG A 354 29.03 -3.51 -19.43
C ARG A 354 29.03 -2.01 -19.10
N LEU A 355 30.17 -1.43 -18.82
CA LEU A 355 30.30 0.00 -18.58
C LEU A 355 29.88 0.84 -19.80
N ASP A 356 30.21 0.38 -21.00
CA ASP A 356 29.78 1.06 -22.23
C ASP A 356 28.27 0.95 -22.44
N VAL A 357 27.66 -0.20 -22.13
CA VAL A 357 26.20 -0.34 -22.16
C VAL A 357 25.54 0.63 -21.21
N TYR A 358 26.03 0.76 -19.95
CA TYR A 358 25.48 1.69 -18.98
C TYR A 358 25.64 3.16 -19.40
N ARG A 359 26.78 3.54 -19.99
CA ARG A 359 26.99 4.88 -20.56
C ARG A 359 25.99 5.16 -21.69
N ASN A 360 25.77 4.21 -22.58
CA ASN A 360 24.80 4.34 -23.66
C ASN A 360 23.36 4.51 -23.13
N LEU A 361 22.98 3.81 -22.04
CA LEU A 361 21.68 3.97 -21.39
C LEU A 361 21.53 5.37 -20.79
N VAL A 362 22.56 5.89 -20.13
CA VAL A 362 22.55 7.26 -19.59
C VAL A 362 22.43 8.30 -20.70
N GLN A 363 23.16 8.14 -21.80
CA GLN A 363 23.06 9.01 -22.97
C GLN A 363 21.68 8.95 -23.64
N ALA A 364 21.08 7.75 -23.71
CA ALA A 364 19.72 7.59 -24.21
C ALA A 364 18.70 8.32 -23.31
N ALA A 365 18.84 8.18 -22.00
CA ALA A 365 17.99 8.89 -21.04
C ALA A 365 18.18 10.43 -21.12
N ALA A 366 19.40 10.90 -21.35
CA ALA A 366 19.68 12.33 -21.54
C ALA A 366 18.98 12.86 -22.80
N ARG A 367 19.07 12.14 -23.92
CA ARG A 367 18.37 12.51 -25.17
C ARG A 367 16.85 12.55 -24.96
N ILE A 368 16.27 11.57 -24.29
CA ILE A 368 14.84 11.55 -23.96
C ILE A 368 14.46 12.77 -23.09
N LEU A 369 15.34 13.17 -22.16
CA LEU A 369 15.12 14.38 -21.36
C LEU A 369 15.07 15.65 -22.21
N GLU A 370 15.95 15.77 -23.21
CA GLU A 370 15.99 16.89 -24.14
C GLU A 370 14.79 16.91 -25.09
N GLU A 371 14.47 15.76 -25.70
CA GLU A 371 13.34 15.60 -26.62
C GLU A 371 11.96 15.73 -25.93
N GLY A 372 11.87 15.40 -24.65
CA GLY A 372 10.63 15.45 -23.86
C GLY A 372 9.61 14.38 -24.24
N SER A 373 9.96 13.43 -25.11
CA SER A 373 9.11 12.30 -25.52
C SER A 373 9.53 11.01 -24.80
N ASN A 374 8.59 10.08 -24.62
CA ASN A 374 8.89 8.75 -24.06
C ASN A 374 9.61 8.76 -22.69
N ILE A 375 9.26 9.68 -21.82
CA ILE A 375 9.90 9.92 -20.51
C ILE A 375 10.01 8.63 -19.68
N TYR A 376 9.03 7.74 -19.80
CA TYR A 376 9.03 6.46 -19.10
C TYR A 376 10.26 5.61 -19.44
N TYR A 377 10.61 5.47 -20.70
CA TYR A 377 11.78 4.68 -21.12
C TYR A 377 13.11 5.31 -20.63
N GLY A 378 13.16 6.64 -20.52
CA GLY A 378 14.31 7.32 -19.93
C GLY A 378 14.47 6.99 -18.44
N ILE A 379 13.37 6.94 -17.71
CA ILE A 379 13.39 6.55 -16.29
C ILE A 379 13.77 5.06 -16.14
N GLU A 380 13.25 4.18 -16.99
CA GLU A 380 13.61 2.76 -17.02
C GLU A 380 15.11 2.54 -17.30
N ALA A 381 15.65 3.26 -18.26
CA ALA A 381 17.09 3.23 -18.58
C ALA A 381 17.92 3.66 -17.35
N CYS A 382 17.51 4.71 -16.65
CA CYS A 382 18.15 5.12 -15.41
C CYS A 382 18.01 4.08 -14.30
N ASN A 383 16.86 3.43 -14.16
CA ASN A 383 16.66 2.37 -13.18
C ASN A 383 17.62 1.21 -13.41
N GLU A 384 17.81 0.77 -14.66
CA GLU A 384 18.75 -0.30 -14.99
C GLU A 384 20.19 0.04 -14.61
N VAL A 385 20.62 1.29 -14.82
CA VAL A 385 21.95 1.77 -14.42
C VAL A 385 22.12 1.85 -12.91
N ILE A 386 21.14 2.39 -12.19
CA ILE A 386 21.22 2.61 -10.73
C ILE A 386 21.15 1.28 -9.97
N ASP A 387 20.30 0.37 -10.43
CA ASP A 387 20.09 -0.95 -9.84
C ASP A 387 21.03 -2.03 -10.41
N GLY A 388 21.86 -1.65 -11.38
CA GLY A 388 22.97 -2.49 -11.87
C GLY A 388 23.87 -2.95 -10.75
N LYS A 389 24.62 -4.02 -10.95
CA LYS A 389 25.43 -4.66 -9.92
C LYS A 389 26.54 -3.71 -9.39
N GLY A 390 26.16 -2.81 -8.51
CA GLY A 390 26.97 -2.16 -7.51
C GLY A 390 28.17 -1.32 -7.99
N PRO A 391 29.38 -1.61 -7.48
CA PRO A 391 30.57 -0.80 -7.67
C PRO A 391 31.08 -0.70 -9.11
N GLU A 392 30.53 -1.51 -10.02
CA GLU A 392 30.94 -1.58 -11.43
C GLU A 392 30.59 -0.27 -12.20
N VAL A 393 29.55 0.46 -11.78
CA VAL A 393 29.03 1.61 -12.55
C VAL A 393 29.88 2.88 -12.36
N GLY A 394 30.65 2.98 -11.30
CA GLY A 394 31.42 4.19 -10.96
C GLY A 394 30.56 5.37 -10.46
N HIS A 395 31.14 6.15 -9.57
CA HIS A 395 30.42 7.25 -8.90
C HIS A 395 29.94 8.35 -9.85
N SER A 396 30.73 8.66 -10.89
CA SER A 396 30.40 9.71 -11.86
C SER A 396 29.17 9.35 -12.70
N VAL A 397 29.12 8.15 -13.27
CA VAL A 397 27.98 7.69 -14.08
C VAL A 397 26.72 7.57 -13.22
N ARG A 398 26.87 7.07 -12.00
CA ARG A 398 25.75 6.97 -11.05
C ARG A 398 25.20 8.35 -10.67
N HIS A 399 26.07 9.32 -10.40
CA HIS A 399 25.67 10.69 -10.10
C HIS A 399 24.90 11.31 -11.28
N GLU A 400 25.42 11.21 -12.48
CA GLU A 400 24.78 11.75 -13.69
C GLU A 400 23.41 11.10 -13.91
N CYS A 401 23.33 9.79 -13.78
CA CYS A 401 22.10 9.02 -13.93
C CYS A 401 21.02 9.45 -12.91
N LEU A 402 21.40 9.68 -11.65
CA LEU A 402 20.49 10.17 -10.62
C LEU A 402 19.94 11.56 -10.95
N CYS A 403 20.77 12.46 -11.44
CA CYS A 403 20.34 13.81 -11.86
C CYS A 403 19.37 13.76 -13.06
N ILE A 404 19.66 12.91 -14.07
CA ILE A 404 18.78 12.74 -15.23
C ILE A 404 17.44 12.12 -14.80
N ARG A 405 17.46 11.09 -13.93
CA ARG A 405 16.22 10.48 -13.44
C ARG A 405 15.39 11.46 -12.66
N ALA A 406 15.99 12.28 -11.79
CA ALA A 406 15.29 13.33 -11.07
C ALA A 406 14.59 14.31 -12.03
N ALA A 407 15.29 14.79 -13.07
CA ALA A 407 14.71 15.67 -14.06
C ALA A 407 13.55 15.03 -14.83
N LEU A 408 13.69 13.77 -15.23
CA LEU A 408 12.62 13.01 -15.92
C LEU A 408 11.39 12.82 -15.03
N LEU A 409 11.57 12.54 -13.73
CA LEU A 409 10.49 12.43 -12.77
C LEU A 409 9.74 13.76 -12.60
N LEU A 410 10.46 14.90 -12.51
CA LEU A 410 9.84 16.22 -12.42
C LEU A 410 9.06 16.60 -13.69
N LYS A 411 9.49 16.13 -14.87
CA LYS A 411 8.76 16.30 -16.13
C LYS A 411 7.53 15.40 -16.22
N ARG A 412 7.60 14.14 -15.73
CA ARG A 412 6.51 13.18 -15.80
C ARG A 412 5.33 13.56 -14.90
N LYS A 413 5.57 14.09 -13.73
CA LYS A 413 4.57 14.60 -12.77
C LYS A 413 3.51 13.57 -12.33
N TRP A 414 3.83 12.28 -12.30
CA TRP A 414 2.95 11.29 -11.71
C TRP A 414 2.94 11.42 -10.19
N LYS A 415 1.96 10.78 -9.55
CA LYS A 415 1.79 10.86 -8.11
C LYS A 415 3.08 10.53 -7.37
N ASN A 416 3.50 11.42 -6.47
CA ASN A 416 4.72 11.32 -5.66
C ASN A 416 6.05 11.28 -6.44
N ASP A 417 6.08 11.56 -7.74
CA ASP A 417 7.33 11.65 -8.52
C ASP A 417 8.27 12.73 -7.99
N VAL A 418 7.72 13.84 -7.51
CA VAL A 418 8.49 14.93 -6.93
C VAL A 418 9.31 14.45 -5.72
N TYR A 419 8.74 13.63 -4.84
CA TYR A 419 9.47 13.07 -3.69
C TYR A 419 10.56 12.08 -4.12
N MET A 420 10.33 11.34 -5.22
CA MET A 420 11.36 10.46 -5.79
C MET A 420 12.51 11.27 -6.39
N ALA A 421 12.19 12.36 -7.09
CA ALA A 421 13.20 13.29 -7.60
C ALA A 421 14.05 13.88 -6.47
N MET A 422 13.43 14.29 -5.35
CA MET A 422 14.16 14.77 -4.17
C MET A 422 15.11 13.71 -3.59
N ARG A 423 14.69 12.43 -3.53
CA ARG A 423 15.56 11.31 -3.08
C ARG A 423 16.76 11.13 -4.00
N ASP A 424 16.53 11.19 -5.30
CA ASP A 424 17.61 11.10 -6.30
C ASP A 424 18.58 12.27 -6.21
N CYS A 425 18.08 13.50 -6.09
CA CYS A 425 18.90 14.70 -5.89
C CYS A 425 19.72 14.60 -4.61
N ASN A 426 19.13 14.13 -3.49
CA ASN A 426 19.85 13.94 -2.24
C ASN A 426 20.93 12.86 -2.36
N SER A 427 20.63 11.76 -3.05
CA SER A 427 21.60 10.70 -3.34
C SER A 427 22.74 11.18 -4.24
N ALA A 428 22.43 12.03 -5.23
CA ALA A 428 23.43 12.67 -6.09
C ALA A 428 24.33 13.63 -5.30
N ARG A 429 23.77 14.44 -4.39
CA ARG A 429 24.51 15.34 -3.49
C ARG A 429 25.46 14.58 -2.55
N LYS A 430 25.04 13.39 -2.06
CA LYS A 430 25.92 12.52 -1.27
C LYS A 430 27.13 12.02 -2.06
N ILE A 431 27.03 11.87 -3.37
CA ILE A 431 28.14 11.50 -4.26
C ILE A 431 28.97 12.73 -4.60
N ASN A 432 28.35 13.84 -4.97
CA ASN A 432 28.99 15.11 -5.30
C ASN A 432 28.22 16.28 -4.68
N ALA A 433 28.70 16.81 -3.56
CA ALA A 433 28.07 17.92 -2.85
C ALA A 433 28.07 19.23 -3.64
N SER A 434 29.00 19.40 -4.61
CA SER A 434 29.12 20.59 -5.47
C SER A 434 28.41 20.42 -6.82
N SER A 435 27.44 19.51 -6.90
CA SER A 435 26.69 19.28 -8.15
C SER A 435 25.65 20.36 -8.38
N PHE A 436 25.84 21.19 -9.39
CA PHE A 436 24.87 22.17 -9.85
C PHE A 436 23.51 21.51 -10.13
N LYS A 437 23.47 20.47 -10.97
CA LYS A 437 22.23 19.78 -11.39
C LYS A 437 21.43 19.25 -10.21
N ALA A 438 22.11 18.67 -9.20
CA ALA A 438 21.43 18.10 -8.04
C ALA A 438 20.75 19.18 -7.18
N HIS A 439 21.36 20.36 -7.01
CA HIS A 439 20.77 21.48 -6.28
C HIS A 439 19.65 22.16 -7.10
N TYR A 440 19.85 22.33 -8.39
CA TYR A 440 18.86 22.89 -9.29
C TYR A 440 17.56 22.07 -9.31
N TYR A 441 17.66 20.75 -9.57
CA TYR A 441 16.46 19.89 -9.57
C TYR A 441 15.84 19.73 -8.19
N MET A 442 16.61 19.83 -7.10
CA MET A 442 16.04 19.89 -5.74
C MET A 442 15.20 21.14 -5.55
N SER A 443 15.68 22.32 -6.01
CA SER A 443 14.92 23.57 -5.97
C SER A 443 13.63 23.47 -6.79
N GLU A 444 13.70 22.89 -7.99
CA GLU A 444 12.53 22.68 -8.85
C GLU A 444 11.50 21.73 -8.18
N ALA A 445 11.98 20.65 -7.53
CA ALA A 445 11.12 19.72 -6.80
C ALA A 445 10.39 20.41 -5.63
N LEU A 446 11.10 21.23 -4.85
CA LEU A 446 10.54 21.96 -3.72
C LEU A 446 9.55 23.05 -4.18
N LEU A 447 9.82 23.69 -5.31
CA LEU A 447 8.89 24.63 -5.94
C LEU A 447 7.56 23.93 -6.31
N GLN A 448 7.63 22.74 -6.93
CA GLN A 448 6.43 21.96 -7.27
C GLN A 448 5.64 21.52 -6.03
N LEU A 449 6.27 21.38 -4.86
CA LEU A 449 5.62 21.11 -3.59
C LEU A 449 5.08 22.35 -2.88
N GLY A 450 5.35 23.56 -3.40
CA GLY A 450 4.98 24.82 -2.77
C GLY A 450 5.84 25.20 -1.56
N LYS A 451 6.98 24.55 -1.34
CA LYS A 451 7.95 24.86 -0.27
C LYS A 451 8.93 25.93 -0.73
N LEU A 452 8.42 27.18 -0.83
CA LEU A 452 9.12 28.25 -1.54
C LEU A 452 10.43 28.69 -0.86
N ASN A 453 10.47 28.76 0.49
CA ASN A 453 11.67 29.16 1.22
C ASN A 453 12.81 28.15 1.04
N GLU A 454 12.51 26.86 1.22
CA GLU A 454 13.48 25.79 1.01
C GLU A 454 13.96 25.75 -0.46
N ALA A 455 13.05 25.95 -1.40
CA ALA A 455 13.38 26.01 -2.84
C ALA A 455 14.33 27.16 -3.16
N LEU A 456 14.15 28.33 -2.54
CA LEU A 456 15.02 29.48 -2.73
C LEU A 456 16.45 29.22 -2.21
N GLU A 457 16.59 28.59 -1.03
CA GLU A 457 17.91 28.22 -0.47
C GLU A 457 18.69 27.33 -1.46
N PHE A 458 18.01 26.31 -2.03
CA PHE A 458 18.64 25.43 -3.02
C PHE A 458 18.95 26.15 -4.34
N ALA A 459 18.11 27.10 -4.77
CA ALA A 459 18.36 27.91 -5.96
C ALA A 459 19.58 28.83 -5.77
N GLU A 460 19.77 29.40 -4.58
CA GLU A 460 20.95 30.21 -4.24
C GLU A 460 22.24 29.38 -4.26
N VAL A 461 22.21 28.19 -3.65
CA VAL A 461 23.36 27.27 -3.70
C VAL A 461 23.67 26.86 -5.15
N ALA A 462 22.65 26.57 -5.97
CA ALA A 462 22.84 26.27 -7.38
C ALA A 462 23.46 27.47 -8.12
N GLY A 463 23.00 28.69 -7.86
CA GLY A 463 23.58 29.91 -8.44
C GLY A 463 25.05 30.11 -8.13
N ASN A 464 25.47 29.77 -6.91
CA ASN A 464 26.87 29.83 -6.49
C ASN A 464 27.75 28.73 -7.12
N LEU A 465 27.11 27.64 -7.60
CA LEU A 465 27.80 26.53 -8.27
C LEU A 465 27.75 26.61 -9.80
N ALA A 466 26.98 27.53 -10.34
CA ALA A 466 26.87 27.73 -11.80
C ALA A 466 28.22 28.06 -12.39
N SER A 467 28.59 27.36 -13.45
CA SER A 467 29.90 27.51 -14.14
C SER A 467 29.75 27.98 -15.60
N SER A 468 28.53 28.11 -16.08
CA SER A 468 28.22 28.53 -17.43
C SER A 468 27.05 29.53 -17.47
N THR A 469 27.01 30.37 -18.51
CA THR A 469 25.89 31.32 -18.71
C THR A 469 24.53 30.62 -18.83
N CYS A 470 24.49 29.44 -19.42
CA CYS A 470 23.28 28.63 -19.51
C CYS A 470 22.78 28.19 -18.13
N GLU A 471 23.67 27.79 -17.22
CA GLU A 471 23.32 27.42 -15.85
C GLU A 471 22.85 28.65 -15.06
N GLU A 472 23.43 29.82 -15.25
CA GLU A 472 22.99 31.06 -14.65
C GLU A 472 21.58 31.46 -15.12
N GLU A 473 21.27 31.31 -16.42
CA GLU A 473 19.94 31.54 -16.99
C GLU A 473 18.91 30.55 -16.41
N MET A 474 19.27 29.29 -16.23
CA MET A 474 18.40 28.29 -15.58
C MET A 474 18.05 28.70 -14.13
N VAL A 475 19.04 29.18 -13.36
CA VAL A 475 18.81 29.65 -11.98
C VAL A 475 17.97 30.95 -11.98
N ALA A 476 18.20 31.85 -12.90
CA ALA A 476 17.39 33.07 -13.04
C ALA A 476 15.92 32.73 -13.35
N THR A 477 15.69 31.75 -14.21
CA THR A 477 14.34 31.26 -14.56
C THR A 477 13.64 30.69 -13.35
N ILE A 478 14.29 29.81 -12.57
CA ILE A 478 13.65 29.21 -11.39
C ILE A 478 13.38 30.24 -10.28
N LYS A 479 14.28 31.22 -10.08
CA LYS A 479 14.06 32.34 -9.17
C LYS A 479 12.86 33.20 -9.61
N GLY A 480 12.71 33.43 -10.93
CA GLY A 480 11.52 34.08 -11.50
C GLY A 480 10.22 33.33 -11.18
N HIS A 481 10.22 32.00 -11.33
CA HIS A 481 9.07 31.16 -10.98
C HIS A 481 8.77 31.19 -9.47
N LEU A 482 9.79 31.24 -8.61
CA LEU A 482 9.62 31.35 -7.16
C LEU A 482 8.97 32.67 -6.77
N VAL A 483 9.40 33.79 -7.34
CA VAL A 483 8.80 35.10 -7.10
C VAL A 483 7.34 35.15 -7.58
N ALA A 484 7.05 34.57 -8.75
CA ALA A 484 5.70 34.46 -9.28
C ALA A 484 4.79 33.61 -8.37
N ALA A 485 5.29 32.45 -7.91
CA ALA A 485 4.55 31.56 -7.01
C ALA A 485 4.27 32.20 -5.64
N GLU A 486 5.21 32.98 -5.09
CA GLU A 486 4.99 33.72 -3.85
C GLU A 486 3.96 34.85 -4.04
N ALA A 487 4.01 35.58 -5.15
CA ALA A 487 3.02 36.59 -5.48
C ALA A 487 1.61 36.01 -5.63
N GLU A 488 1.50 34.82 -6.24
CA GLU A 488 0.23 34.10 -6.39
C GLU A 488 -0.31 33.60 -5.05
N ARG A 489 0.57 33.11 -4.15
CA ARG A 489 0.23 32.71 -2.80
C ARG A 489 -0.33 33.88 -1.99
N VAL A 490 0.37 35.01 -1.99
CA VAL A 490 -0.08 36.24 -1.30
C VAL A 490 -1.43 36.72 -1.83
N LYS A 491 -1.63 36.64 -3.16
CA LYS A 491 -2.91 37.00 -3.78
C LYS A 491 -4.04 36.07 -3.31
N LYS A 492 -3.81 34.77 -3.26
CA LYS A 492 -4.78 33.78 -2.80
C LYS A 492 -5.10 33.94 -1.33
N ASP A 493 -4.10 34.15 -0.47
CA ASP A 493 -4.28 34.41 0.95
C ASP A 493 -5.11 35.68 1.20
N ASN A 494 -4.91 36.74 0.37
CA ASN A 494 -5.71 37.96 0.42
C ASN A 494 -7.14 37.72 -0.08
N GLU A 495 -7.36 36.94 -1.14
CA GLU A 495 -8.70 36.59 -1.65
C GLU A 495 -9.48 35.74 -0.63
N ASP A 496 -8.81 34.78 0.02
CA ASP A 496 -9.42 33.96 1.06
C ASP A 496 -9.76 34.77 2.31
N THR A 497 -8.95 35.79 2.65
CA THR A 497 -9.23 36.72 3.75
C THR A 497 -10.43 37.63 3.43
N VAL A 498 -10.51 38.17 2.23
CA VAL A 498 -11.66 38.96 1.75
C VAL A 498 -12.93 38.11 1.64
N ARG A 499 -12.82 36.84 1.24
CA ARG A 499 -13.95 35.90 1.21
C ARG A 499 -14.43 35.53 2.60
N SER A 500 -13.55 35.43 3.59
CA SER A 500 -13.92 35.14 4.99
C SER A 500 -14.66 36.36 5.62
N GLU A 501 -14.27 37.60 5.28
CA GLU A 501 -14.91 38.81 5.73
C GLU A 501 -16.31 39.06 5.10
N THR A 502 -16.53 38.61 3.86
CA THR A 502 -17.83 38.76 3.16
C THR A 502 -18.86 37.66 3.48
N ARG A 503 -18.46 36.56 4.13
CA ARG A 503 -19.33 35.43 4.47
C ARG A 503 -19.89 35.47 5.89
N HIS A 504 -20.44 36.57 6.32
CA HIS A 504 -21.36 36.60 7.48
C HIS A 504 -22.82 36.29 7.08
N GLY A 505 -23.03 35.52 6.02
CA GLY A 505 -24.33 34.99 5.62
C GLY A 505 -24.51 33.56 6.14
N LYS A 506 -25.63 33.34 6.83
CA LYS A 506 -26.03 32.08 7.47
C LYS A 506 -25.71 30.85 6.61
N LEU A 507 -24.65 30.11 6.96
CA LEU A 507 -24.42 28.77 6.50
C LEU A 507 -25.44 27.84 7.16
N ARG A 508 -26.16 27.06 6.37
CA ARG A 508 -27.09 26.05 6.89
C ARG A 508 -26.33 24.74 7.08
N SER A 509 -26.49 24.14 8.25
CA SER A 509 -25.93 22.82 8.56
C SER A 509 -26.55 21.74 7.64
N LEU A 510 -25.78 20.72 7.30
CA LEU A 510 -26.27 19.57 6.53
C LEU A 510 -27.44 18.87 7.24
N SER A 511 -27.42 18.85 8.58
CA SER A 511 -28.53 18.38 9.42
C SER A 511 -29.80 19.15 9.14
N ASP A 512 -29.76 20.48 8.94
CA ASP A 512 -30.94 21.29 8.61
C ASP A 512 -31.52 21.00 7.23
N VAL A 513 -30.70 20.51 6.31
CA VAL A 513 -31.13 20.15 4.96
C VAL A 513 -31.72 18.73 4.92
N LEU A 514 -31.08 17.80 5.64
CA LEU A 514 -31.48 16.38 5.65
C LEU A 514 -32.68 16.09 6.55
N PHE A 515 -32.82 16.81 7.69
CA PHE A 515 -33.92 16.57 8.64
C PHE A 515 -35.15 17.46 8.43
N ARG A 516 -35.14 18.38 7.46
CA ARG A 516 -36.34 19.21 7.13
C ARG A 516 -37.43 18.44 6.42
N ALA A 517 -37.16 17.24 5.94
CA ALA A 517 -38.15 16.36 5.30
C ALA A 517 -39.07 15.66 6.32
N GLU A 518 -38.72 15.57 7.59
CA GLU A 518 -39.51 14.87 8.63
C GLU A 518 -40.50 15.76 9.41
N LEU A 519 -40.47 17.07 9.20
CA LEU A 519 -41.31 18.02 9.98
C LEU A 519 -42.69 18.34 9.39
N ASN A 520 -43.18 17.58 8.40
CA ASN A 520 -44.52 17.72 7.87
C ASN A 520 -45.45 16.52 8.19
N SER A 521 -45.39 15.96 9.39
CA SER A 521 -46.43 15.05 9.87
C SER A 521 -46.96 15.57 11.20
N PRO A 522 -48.28 15.80 11.29
CA PRO A 522 -48.92 16.22 12.53
C PRO A 522 -49.28 14.97 13.33
N TYR A 523 -48.70 14.75 14.50
CA TYR A 523 -49.35 14.20 15.69
C TYR A 523 -48.42 13.94 16.83
N SER A 524 -48.72 14.64 17.93
CA SER A 524 -48.78 14.35 19.36
C SER A 524 -47.48 14.11 20.16
N GLU A 525 -47.43 15.01 21.14
CA GLU A 525 -46.72 15.09 22.42
C GLU A 525 -46.49 13.75 23.14
N SER A 526 -45.25 13.60 23.71
CA SER A 526 -45.11 13.36 25.15
C SER A 526 -43.67 13.59 25.59
N ARG A 527 -43.53 14.44 26.62
CA ARG A 527 -42.35 14.74 27.44
C ARG A 527 -41.74 13.50 28.05
N TYR A 528 -40.40 13.43 28.02
CA TYR A 528 -39.59 13.09 29.20
C TYR A 528 -38.20 13.68 29.06
N GLU A 529 -37.84 14.54 30.03
CA GLU A 529 -36.53 15.13 30.25
C GLU A 529 -35.54 14.06 30.71
N ARG A 530 -34.31 14.08 30.16
CA ARG A 530 -33.11 13.73 30.90
C ARG A 530 -31.92 14.49 30.32
N GLU A 531 -31.32 15.27 31.21
CA GLU A 531 -30.00 15.88 31.06
C GLU A 531 -28.95 14.78 30.87
N ASP A 532 -28.04 14.99 29.93
CA ASP A 532 -26.60 14.88 30.17
C ASP A 532 -25.78 15.36 28.98
N SER A 533 -24.79 16.11 29.33
CA SER A 533 -23.72 16.72 28.58
C SER A 533 -23.13 15.87 27.45
N ASP A 534 -23.10 16.41 26.24
CA ASP A 534 -22.23 15.91 25.20
C ASP A 534 -21.70 17.02 24.29
N TYR A 535 -20.41 17.04 24.15
CA TYR A 535 -19.70 17.83 23.17
C TYR A 535 -19.98 17.27 21.77
N GLU A 536 -20.95 17.87 21.06
CA GLU A 536 -21.11 17.66 19.62
C GLU A 536 -20.14 18.57 18.88
N GLU A 537 -19.15 17.98 18.20
CA GLU A 537 -18.32 18.66 17.20
C GLU A 537 -19.19 18.91 15.96
N GLU A 538 -19.63 20.14 15.75
CA GLU A 538 -20.32 20.57 14.53
C GLU A 538 -19.36 20.57 13.34
N MET A 539 -19.70 19.82 12.29
CA MET A 539 -19.06 19.88 10.97
C MET A 539 -19.91 20.69 10.01
N GLU A 540 -19.36 21.78 9.47
CA GLU A 540 -20.01 22.59 8.43
C GLU A 540 -19.61 22.06 7.03
N LEU A 541 -20.62 21.96 6.14
CA LEU A 541 -20.48 21.50 4.76
C LEU A 541 -20.92 22.59 3.77
N ASP A 542 -20.01 22.97 2.89
CA ASP A 542 -20.29 23.89 1.78
C ASP A 542 -20.64 23.12 0.50
N PHE A 543 -21.77 23.43 -0.10
CA PHE A 543 -22.20 22.89 -1.39
C PHE A 543 -21.96 23.89 -2.52
N GLU A 544 -21.08 23.57 -3.46
CA GLU A 544 -21.00 24.27 -4.75
C GLU A 544 -21.43 23.31 -5.87
N THR A 545 -22.53 23.63 -6.53
CA THR A 545 -22.94 23.00 -7.78
C THR A 545 -22.45 23.84 -8.95
N SER A 546 -21.41 23.40 -9.64
CA SER A 546 -21.01 23.99 -10.92
C SER A 546 -21.68 23.19 -12.05
N ILE A 547 -22.67 23.80 -12.67
CA ILE A 547 -23.27 23.33 -13.93
C ILE A 547 -22.45 23.95 -15.05
N SER A 548 -21.57 23.19 -15.70
CA SER A 548 -21.00 23.57 -16.98
C SER A 548 -21.96 23.15 -18.09
N GLY A 549 -22.67 24.12 -18.64
CA GLY A 549 -23.44 23.91 -19.85
C GLY A 549 -22.54 23.85 -21.08
N ASP A 550 -22.57 22.74 -21.78
CA ASP A 550 -22.09 22.64 -23.13
C ASP A 550 -23.33 22.33 -24.03
N GLU A 551 -23.66 23.29 -24.88
CA GLU A 551 -24.76 23.15 -25.83
C GLU A 551 -24.31 22.36 -27.07
N GLY A 552 -24.81 21.13 -27.21
CA GLY A 552 -24.63 20.31 -28.41
C GLY A 552 -25.72 19.24 -28.50
N ARG A 553 -26.66 19.46 -29.45
CA ARG A 553 -27.75 18.58 -29.85
C ARG A 553 -27.32 17.12 -30.03
N ASP A 554 -28.07 16.17 -29.49
CA ASP A 554 -29.01 15.24 -30.11
C ASP A 554 -29.33 14.06 -29.18
N THR A 555 -30.61 13.94 -28.97
CA THR A 555 -31.51 12.81 -28.69
C THR A 555 -30.99 11.49 -28.04
N GLU A 556 -31.75 11.15 -27.00
CA GLU A 556 -32.08 9.85 -26.41
C GLU A 556 -31.21 9.35 -25.21
N SER A 557 -31.91 9.35 -24.08
CA SER A 557 -31.73 8.55 -22.88
C SER A 557 -30.30 8.44 -22.32
N SER A 558 -29.89 9.43 -21.55
CA SER A 558 -28.78 9.26 -20.59
C SER A 558 -29.22 9.68 -19.21
N ILE A 559 -29.16 8.72 -18.32
CA ILE A 559 -29.27 8.82 -16.87
C ILE A 559 -28.23 9.80 -16.38
N LEU A 560 -28.65 10.85 -15.72
CA LEU A 560 -27.84 11.89 -15.09
C LEU A 560 -26.84 11.31 -14.09
N ARG A 561 -25.58 11.23 -14.47
CA ARG A 561 -24.45 11.10 -13.54
C ARG A 561 -23.99 12.49 -13.14
N GLY A 562 -24.62 13.05 -12.11
CA GLY A 562 -24.11 14.24 -11.43
C GLY A 562 -22.89 13.87 -10.58
N SER A 563 -21.75 14.48 -10.89
CA SER A 563 -20.57 14.40 -10.02
C SER A 563 -20.77 15.40 -8.88
N LEU A 564 -20.93 14.91 -7.65
CA LEU A 564 -20.99 15.71 -6.43
C LEU A 564 -19.56 15.97 -5.93
N ASN A 565 -19.14 17.22 -5.95
CA ASN A 565 -17.87 17.63 -5.35
C ASN A 565 -18.13 18.17 -3.93
N LEU A 566 -17.69 17.44 -2.91
CA LEU A 566 -17.82 17.82 -1.51
C LEU A 566 -16.47 18.28 -0.95
N ARG A 567 -16.37 19.50 -0.46
CA ARG A 567 -15.18 20.05 0.23
C ARG A 567 -15.45 20.16 1.72
N PHE A 568 -14.52 19.61 2.52
CA PHE A 568 -14.56 19.69 3.97
C PHE A 568 -13.53 20.70 4.47
N HIS A 569 -13.95 21.71 5.24
CA HIS A 569 -13.06 22.62 5.93
C HIS A 569 -13.13 22.35 7.43
N ARG A 570 -11.97 22.21 8.04
CA ARG A 570 -11.81 22.11 9.49
C ARG A 570 -11.36 23.46 10.03
N ARG A 571 -12.09 23.99 10.99
CA ARG A 571 -11.68 25.19 11.68
C ARG A 571 -10.61 24.83 12.72
N ASP A 572 -9.39 25.33 12.55
CA ASP A 572 -8.37 25.30 13.59
C ASP A 572 -8.61 26.53 14.50
N ASP A 573 -9.09 26.28 15.70
CA ASP A 573 -9.02 27.27 16.78
C ASP A 573 -7.57 27.31 17.30
N SER A 574 -6.77 28.17 16.69
CA SER A 574 -5.50 28.61 17.26
C SER A 574 -5.60 30.12 17.51
N ALA A 575 -5.68 30.48 18.73
CA ALA A 575 -5.12 31.65 19.39
C ALA A 575 -6.00 32.15 20.53
N ARG A 576 -5.57 31.91 21.73
CA ARG A 576 -5.67 32.87 22.83
C ARG A 576 -4.44 32.70 23.70
N GLU A 577 -3.45 33.55 23.42
CA GLU A 577 -2.52 34.02 24.43
C GLU A 577 -3.25 35.00 25.33
N SER A 578 -3.18 34.79 26.62
CA SER A 578 -3.34 35.87 27.60
C SER A 578 -2.34 35.67 28.74
N SER A 579 -1.45 36.58 28.80
CA SER A 579 -0.52 36.93 29.87
C SER A 579 -1.22 37.30 31.16
N SER A 580 -0.67 36.88 32.32
CA SER A 580 -0.53 37.61 33.59
C SER A 580 0.09 36.62 34.61
N ILE A 581 1.28 36.82 35.03
CA ILE A 581 1.95 37.57 36.09
C ILE A 581 1.38 37.33 37.51
N ASP A 582 2.36 36.99 38.38
CA ASP A 582 2.43 37.04 39.86
C ASP A 582 1.91 35.81 40.63
N GLY A 583 2.81 35.06 41.25
CA GLY A 583 3.54 35.39 42.46
C GLY A 583 3.05 34.58 43.64
N ALA A 584 3.82 33.65 44.18
CA ALA A 584 4.06 33.48 45.61
C ALA A 584 4.72 32.13 45.95
N GLU A 585 5.65 32.28 46.86
CA GLU A 585 6.54 31.27 47.44
C GLU A 585 5.83 30.17 48.24
N GLY A 586 6.45 28.99 48.29
CA GLY A 586 6.09 27.92 49.23
C GLY A 586 6.92 26.67 49.08
N SER A 587 7.86 26.48 49.96
CA SER A 587 8.90 25.48 50.07
C SER A 587 8.41 24.01 50.32
N PRO A 588 9.31 23.01 50.47
CA PRO A 588 9.31 21.78 49.68
C PRO A 588 8.93 20.54 50.50
N SER A 589 8.41 19.53 49.87
CA SER A 589 8.51 18.19 50.42
C SER A 589 8.43 17.09 49.36
N SER A 590 9.40 16.17 49.48
CA SER A 590 9.43 14.79 49.06
C SER A 590 9.53 14.46 47.54
N SER A 591 10.76 14.13 47.21
CA SER A 591 11.24 13.21 46.17
C SER A 591 10.22 12.14 45.71
N SER A 592 9.69 12.34 44.52
CA SER A 592 9.39 11.26 43.59
C SER A 592 10.20 11.53 42.31
N GLN A 593 11.23 10.74 42.10
CA GLN A 593 11.98 10.72 40.86
C GLN A 593 11.02 10.28 39.73
N ASN A 594 10.40 11.27 39.11
CA ASN A 594 9.80 11.08 37.79
C ASN A 594 10.95 10.87 36.80
N TYR A 595 11.20 9.62 36.44
CA TYR A 595 11.91 9.27 35.24
C TYR A 595 11.11 9.82 34.06
N TYR A 596 11.38 11.05 33.67
CA TYR A 596 11.09 11.51 32.32
C TYR A 596 12.06 10.74 31.41
N HIS A 597 11.66 9.56 30.96
CA HIS A 597 12.18 9.05 29.72
C HIS A 597 11.83 10.14 28.69
N THR A 598 12.83 10.89 28.27
CA THR A 598 12.82 11.66 27.03
C THR A 598 12.50 10.65 25.94
N LEU A 599 11.22 10.59 25.58
CA LEU A 599 10.74 9.79 24.46
C LEU A 599 11.48 10.33 23.23
N GLN A 600 12.50 9.59 22.79
CA GLN A 600 13.08 9.84 21.48
C GLN A 600 11.92 9.76 20.47
N PRO A 601 11.81 10.71 19.54
CA PRO A 601 10.75 10.66 18.56
C PRO A 601 10.82 9.33 17.82
N GLU A 602 9.70 8.59 17.81
CA GLU A 602 9.59 7.35 17.08
C GLU A 602 9.85 7.63 15.60
N VAL A 603 10.73 6.86 14.98
CA VAL A 603 11.12 7.02 13.58
C VAL A 603 10.62 5.82 12.79
N ALA A 604 9.99 6.04 11.64
CA ALA A 604 9.61 4.97 10.74
C ALA A 604 10.76 4.62 9.78
N ILE A 605 10.85 3.34 9.46
CA ILE A 605 11.70 2.85 8.38
C ILE A 605 11.10 3.30 7.05
N ASP A 606 11.92 3.96 6.22
CA ASP A 606 11.51 4.48 4.93
C ASP A 606 11.53 3.39 3.84
N MET A 607 10.84 3.64 2.74
CA MET A 607 10.75 2.71 1.62
C MET A 607 12.09 2.50 0.93
N LYS A 608 12.31 1.26 0.51
CA LYS A 608 13.41 0.85 -0.37
C LYS A 608 13.03 1.05 -1.84
N ARG A 609 11.79 0.74 -2.22
CA ARG A 609 11.28 0.78 -3.59
C ARG A 609 9.80 1.12 -3.64
N ARG A 610 9.37 1.72 -4.76
CA ARG A 610 7.98 2.01 -5.11
C ARG A 610 7.62 1.30 -6.43
N TYR A 611 6.45 0.67 -6.48
CA TYR A 611 5.89 0.04 -7.67
C TYR A 611 4.69 0.83 -8.15
N ILE A 612 4.69 1.20 -9.43
CA ILE A 612 3.75 2.15 -10.03
C ILE A 612 2.97 1.52 -11.18
N GLY A 613 1.84 2.12 -11.53
CA GLY A 613 1.03 1.74 -12.71
C GLY A 613 -0.36 1.25 -12.37
N HIS A 614 -0.54 0.56 -11.25
CA HIS A 614 -1.84 0.12 -10.75
C HIS A 614 -2.62 1.28 -10.08
N CYS A 615 -3.92 1.08 -9.91
CA CYS A 615 -4.81 1.95 -9.15
C CYS A 615 -5.41 1.16 -7.98
N ASN A 616 -5.37 1.74 -6.77
CA ASN A 616 -5.95 1.16 -5.57
C ASN A 616 -6.76 2.21 -4.84
N VAL A 617 -8.00 2.39 -5.24
CA VAL A 617 -8.91 3.41 -4.69
C VAL A 617 -10.28 2.79 -4.37
N GLY A 618 -10.69 1.80 -5.17
CA GLY A 618 -12.05 1.29 -5.19
C GLY A 618 -12.36 0.27 -4.10
N THR A 619 -11.36 -0.41 -3.52
CA THR A 619 -11.58 -1.49 -2.54
C THR A 619 -10.58 -1.48 -1.40
N ASP A 620 -11.03 -1.91 -0.22
CA ASP A 620 -10.22 -2.00 1.02
C ASP A 620 -9.43 -3.31 1.18
N ILE A 621 -9.58 -4.24 0.23
CA ILE A 621 -9.02 -5.61 0.33
C ILE A 621 -7.93 -5.90 -0.70
N LYS A 622 -7.53 -4.91 -1.48
CA LYS A 622 -6.53 -5.08 -2.54
C LYS A 622 -5.19 -5.50 -1.98
N GLN A 623 -4.71 -6.64 -2.47
CA GLN A 623 -3.48 -7.28 -2.02
C GLN A 623 -2.32 -7.03 -2.97
N ALA A 624 -1.14 -6.80 -2.40
CA ALA A 624 0.13 -6.93 -3.08
C ALA A 624 0.84 -8.20 -2.58
N SER A 625 1.48 -8.92 -3.48
CA SER A 625 2.09 -10.22 -3.19
C SER A 625 3.48 -10.35 -3.80
N PHE A 626 4.36 -11.10 -3.14
CA PHE A 626 5.60 -11.57 -3.76
C PHE A 626 5.31 -12.78 -4.65
N LEU A 627 5.98 -12.86 -5.79
CA LEU A 627 5.89 -14.04 -6.67
C LEU A 627 7.18 -14.84 -6.63
N GLY A 628 7.02 -16.16 -6.58
CA GLY A 628 8.09 -17.13 -6.46
C GLY A 628 8.64 -17.27 -5.04
N GLN A 629 9.23 -18.43 -4.74
CA GLN A 629 9.79 -18.73 -3.40
C GLN A 629 10.93 -17.78 -2.99
N GLN A 630 11.64 -17.19 -3.96
CA GLN A 630 12.68 -16.18 -3.71
C GLN A 630 12.11 -14.75 -3.65
N GLY A 631 10.82 -14.56 -3.97
CA GLY A 631 10.20 -13.25 -4.04
C GLY A 631 10.89 -12.31 -5.02
N ALA A 632 11.31 -12.81 -6.19
CA ALA A 632 12.02 -12.00 -7.18
C ALA A 632 11.12 -10.99 -7.89
N PHE A 633 9.82 -11.20 -7.89
CA PHE A 633 8.82 -10.32 -8.45
C PHE A 633 7.80 -9.90 -7.40
N VAL A 634 7.16 -8.77 -7.68
CA VAL A 634 6.06 -8.20 -6.90
C VAL A 634 4.86 -8.08 -7.82
N ALA A 635 3.68 -8.41 -7.33
CA ALA A 635 2.44 -8.24 -8.08
C ALA A 635 1.39 -7.51 -7.25
N SER A 636 0.51 -6.77 -7.93
CA SER A 636 -0.67 -6.14 -7.33
C SER A 636 -1.82 -6.09 -8.33
N GLY A 637 -3.03 -6.25 -7.82
CA GLY A 637 -4.25 -5.97 -8.56
C GLY A 637 -4.50 -4.48 -8.74
N SER A 638 -5.48 -4.13 -9.55
CA SER A 638 -5.80 -2.76 -9.92
C SER A 638 -7.31 -2.59 -10.13
N ASP A 639 -7.80 -1.36 -9.95
CA ASP A 639 -9.20 -0.97 -10.10
C ASP A 639 -9.64 -0.81 -11.57
N ASP A 640 -8.79 -1.12 -12.51
CA ASP A 640 -9.08 -1.14 -13.95
C ASP A 640 -9.23 -2.56 -14.50
N GLY A 641 -9.43 -3.55 -13.62
CA GLY A 641 -9.56 -4.97 -13.98
C GLY A 641 -8.25 -5.64 -14.34
N ARG A 642 -7.13 -4.95 -14.25
CA ARG A 642 -5.81 -5.48 -14.55
C ARG A 642 -5.05 -5.86 -13.30
N TRP A 643 -3.99 -6.63 -13.49
CA TRP A 643 -2.98 -6.85 -12.48
C TRP A 643 -1.60 -6.73 -13.09
N PHE A 644 -0.64 -6.35 -12.25
CA PHE A 644 0.69 -5.91 -12.64
C PHE A 644 1.74 -6.77 -11.98
N ILE A 645 2.83 -7.07 -12.70
CA ILE A 645 4.01 -7.77 -12.21
C ILE A 645 5.22 -6.87 -12.42
N TRP A 646 5.96 -6.60 -11.36
CA TRP A 646 7.21 -5.84 -11.40
C TRP A 646 8.38 -6.70 -10.95
N GLU A 647 9.55 -6.46 -11.54
CA GLU A 647 10.80 -6.96 -10.99
C GLU A 647 11.06 -6.29 -9.65
N LYS A 648 11.24 -7.07 -8.58
CA LYS A 648 11.39 -6.54 -7.22
C LYS A 648 12.56 -5.56 -7.10
N ARG A 649 13.70 -5.90 -7.71
CA ARG A 649 14.94 -5.14 -7.59
C ARG A 649 14.88 -3.78 -8.26
N SER A 650 14.43 -3.71 -9.50
CA SER A 650 14.44 -2.48 -10.32
C SER A 650 13.13 -1.69 -10.24
N GLY A 651 12.02 -2.33 -9.85
CA GLY A 651 10.67 -1.77 -9.94
C GLY A 651 10.15 -1.69 -11.38
N ARG A 652 10.89 -2.30 -12.35
CA ARG A 652 10.49 -2.35 -13.74
C ARG A 652 9.24 -3.21 -13.93
N LEU A 653 8.29 -2.69 -14.71
CA LEU A 653 7.14 -3.46 -15.12
C LEU A 653 7.57 -4.60 -16.04
N VAL A 654 7.24 -5.84 -15.65
CA VAL A 654 7.53 -7.07 -16.41
C VAL A 654 6.32 -7.51 -17.19
N LYS A 655 5.13 -7.42 -16.59
CA LYS A 655 3.90 -7.90 -17.19
C LYS A 655 2.70 -7.11 -16.68
N MET A 656 1.75 -6.87 -17.56
CA MET A 656 0.42 -6.37 -17.26
C MET A 656 -0.60 -7.32 -17.90
N LEU A 657 -1.56 -7.78 -17.12
CA LEU A 657 -2.54 -8.79 -17.55
C LEU A 657 -3.96 -8.28 -17.27
N ALA A 658 -4.88 -8.55 -18.20
CA ALA A 658 -6.30 -8.31 -17.98
C ALA A 658 -6.87 -9.47 -17.15
N GLY A 659 -7.27 -9.17 -15.94
CA GLY A 659 -7.84 -10.11 -14.98
C GLY A 659 -9.37 -10.06 -14.99
N ASP A 660 -9.95 -9.28 -14.13
CA ASP A 660 -11.41 -9.13 -13.98
C ASP A 660 -11.96 -8.02 -14.89
N GLU A 661 -13.28 -7.95 -15.04
CA GLU A 661 -13.93 -6.87 -15.79
C GLU A 661 -13.76 -5.51 -15.08
N SER A 662 -13.78 -5.51 -13.75
CA SER A 662 -13.71 -4.28 -12.95
C SER A 662 -12.49 -4.18 -12.08
N VAL A 663 -12.30 -5.07 -11.10
CA VAL A 663 -11.25 -4.94 -10.09
C VAL A 663 -10.61 -6.29 -9.78
N VAL A 664 -9.30 -6.36 -9.80
CA VAL A 664 -8.54 -7.50 -9.26
C VAL A 664 -8.10 -7.16 -7.82
N ASN A 665 -8.51 -7.97 -6.85
CA ASN A 665 -8.21 -7.77 -5.44
C ASN A 665 -7.14 -8.71 -4.92
N CYS A 666 -7.20 -10.00 -5.25
CA CYS A 666 -6.32 -11.03 -4.70
C CYS A 666 -5.40 -11.62 -5.75
N ILE A 667 -4.16 -11.86 -5.37
CA ILE A 667 -3.14 -12.51 -6.20
C ILE A 667 -2.36 -13.48 -5.32
N GLN A 668 -2.34 -14.76 -5.73
CA GLN A 668 -1.62 -15.81 -5.02
C GLN A 668 -0.75 -16.61 -5.98
N CYS A 669 0.56 -16.61 -5.73
CA CYS A 669 1.52 -17.44 -6.47
C CYS A 669 1.39 -18.89 -6.02
N HIS A 670 1.45 -19.83 -6.97
CA HIS A 670 1.54 -21.25 -6.65
C HIS A 670 2.84 -21.52 -5.87
N PRO A 671 2.84 -22.39 -4.84
CA PRO A 671 4.02 -22.62 -4.01
C PRO A 671 5.27 -23.09 -4.77
N PHE A 672 5.10 -23.86 -5.85
CA PHE A 672 6.20 -24.50 -6.55
C PHE A 672 6.27 -24.19 -8.05
N ASP A 673 5.12 -24.10 -8.71
CA ASP A 673 5.06 -23.91 -10.16
C ASP A 673 5.02 -22.42 -10.53
N CYS A 674 5.43 -22.11 -11.77
CA CYS A 674 5.23 -20.79 -12.35
C CYS A 674 3.75 -20.61 -12.73
N ALA A 675 2.89 -20.55 -11.73
CA ALA A 675 1.46 -20.34 -11.89
C ALA A 675 0.97 -19.32 -10.85
N VAL A 676 -0.03 -18.54 -11.23
CA VAL A 676 -0.63 -17.52 -10.39
C VAL A 676 -2.15 -17.65 -10.45
N ALA A 677 -2.81 -17.54 -9.31
CA ALA A 677 -4.26 -17.42 -9.23
C ALA A 677 -4.63 -15.97 -8.89
N THR A 678 -5.64 -15.43 -9.56
CA THR A 678 -6.19 -14.09 -9.29
C THR A 678 -7.69 -14.15 -9.10
N SER A 679 -8.23 -13.24 -8.28
CA SER A 679 -9.65 -13.07 -8.07
C SER A 679 -9.96 -11.61 -7.71
N GLY A 680 -11.23 -11.24 -7.82
CA GLY A 680 -11.64 -9.87 -7.54
C GLY A 680 -13.17 -9.73 -7.45
N ILE A 681 -13.71 -8.73 -8.13
CA ILE A 681 -15.15 -8.46 -8.13
C ILE A 681 -15.92 -9.49 -8.95
N ASP A 682 -15.30 -10.06 -9.99
CA ASP A 682 -15.92 -11.15 -10.73
C ASP A 682 -16.13 -12.37 -9.82
N ASN A 683 -17.14 -13.17 -10.15
CA ASN A 683 -17.46 -14.40 -9.42
C ASN A 683 -16.56 -15.58 -9.82
N THR A 684 -15.47 -15.33 -10.55
CA THR A 684 -14.55 -16.34 -11.08
C THR A 684 -13.15 -16.21 -10.51
N ILE A 685 -12.41 -17.31 -10.54
CA ILE A 685 -10.97 -17.34 -10.24
C ILE A 685 -10.24 -17.57 -11.55
N LYS A 686 -9.23 -16.76 -11.83
CA LYS A 686 -8.45 -16.87 -13.05
C LYS A 686 -7.10 -17.49 -12.76
N MET A 687 -6.76 -18.57 -13.49
CA MET A 687 -5.50 -19.27 -13.39
C MET A 687 -4.58 -18.86 -14.55
N TRP A 688 -3.36 -18.48 -14.22
CA TRP A 688 -2.36 -17.97 -15.14
C TRP A 688 -1.16 -18.90 -15.16
N THR A 689 -0.74 -19.33 -16.37
CA THR A 689 0.43 -20.20 -16.58
C THR A 689 1.28 -19.68 -17.74
N PRO A 690 2.58 -20.03 -17.82
CA PRO A 690 3.50 -19.52 -18.84
C PRO A 690 3.39 -20.27 -20.18
N HIS A 691 2.21 -20.33 -20.78
CA HIS A 691 1.98 -21.08 -22.01
C HIS A 691 1.99 -20.21 -23.28
N ALA A 692 2.09 -18.88 -23.17
CA ALA A 692 2.19 -18.01 -24.34
C ALA A 692 3.44 -18.32 -25.17
N GLN A 693 3.26 -18.46 -26.48
CA GLN A 693 4.36 -18.82 -27.40
C GLN A 693 5.43 -17.72 -27.46
N VAL A 694 5.02 -16.45 -27.39
CA VAL A 694 5.90 -15.30 -27.48
C VAL A 694 5.91 -14.57 -26.13
N PRO A 695 7.10 -14.25 -25.58
CA PRO A 695 7.18 -13.41 -24.39
C PRO A 695 6.71 -11.97 -24.71
N SER A 696 5.85 -11.42 -23.88
CA SER A 696 5.34 -10.08 -24.07
C SER A 696 5.16 -9.37 -22.74
N MET A 697 5.19 -8.04 -22.74
CA MET A 697 4.89 -7.21 -21.57
C MET A 697 3.37 -7.17 -21.29
N VAL A 698 2.56 -7.35 -22.30
CA VAL A 698 1.09 -7.39 -22.19
C VAL A 698 0.61 -8.75 -22.63
N ALA A 699 -0.20 -9.41 -21.83
CA ALA A 699 -1.03 -10.51 -22.29
C ALA A 699 -2.48 -10.03 -22.33
N GLY A 700 -3.12 -10.21 -23.49
CA GLY A 700 -4.55 -10.16 -23.57
C GLY A 700 -5.15 -11.32 -22.75
N GLY A 701 -6.16 -11.03 -21.92
CA GLY A 701 -7.21 -12.00 -21.64
C GLY A 701 -8.04 -12.18 -22.92
N ILE A 702 -9.15 -12.88 -22.85
CA ILE A 702 -10.08 -13.09 -23.97
C ILE A 702 -10.47 -11.77 -24.70
N ALA A 703 -10.29 -10.63 -24.08
CA ALA A 703 -10.61 -9.30 -24.58
C ALA A 703 -9.43 -8.35 -24.77
N GLY A 704 -8.18 -8.78 -24.56
CA GLY A 704 -7.03 -7.90 -24.70
C GLY A 704 -6.42 -7.95 -26.09
N PRO A 705 -6.47 -6.88 -26.89
CA PRO A 705 -5.69 -6.81 -28.10
C PRO A 705 -4.19 -6.82 -27.76
N GLU A 706 -3.40 -7.51 -28.55
CA GLU A 706 -1.93 -7.53 -28.47
C GLU A 706 -1.30 -6.13 -28.56
N THR A 707 -2.09 -5.12 -28.89
CA THR A 707 -1.77 -3.71 -29.08
C THR A 707 -2.24 -2.80 -27.93
N ALA A 708 -2.61 -3.36 -26.77
CA ALA A 708 -3.00 -2.50 -25.63
C ALA A 708 -1.90 -1.49 -25.32
N ASP A 709 -2.24 -0.20 -25.37
CA ASP A 709 -1.35 0.88 -24.96
C ASP A 709 -1.11 0.80 -23.44
N VAL A 710 0.00 0.15 -23.06
CA VAL A 710 0.40 -0.02 -21.66
C VAL A 710 0.51 1.34 -20.97
N TRP A 711 1.09 2.31 -21.67
CA TRP A 711 1.36 3.62 -21.11
C TRP A 711 0.08 4.45 -20.93
N GLY A 712 -0.82 4.38 -21.88
CA GLY A 712 -2.14 4.98 -21.78
C GLY A 712 -2.94 4.42 -20.60
N ALA A 713 -2.92 3.10 -20.38
CA ALA A 713 -3.57 2.46 -19.25
C ALA A 713 -2.99 2.92 -17.90
N ILE A 714 -1.66 2.94 -17.80
CA ILE A 714 -0.95 3.42 -16.60
C ILE A 714 -1.24 4.91 -16.34
N GLU A 715 -1.25 5.72 -17.39
CA GLU A 715 -1.55 7.15 -17.26
C GLU A 715 -2.98 7.41 -16.77
N ILE A 716 -3.96 6.65 -17.27
CA ILE A 716 -5.34 6.70 -16.78
C ILE A 716 -5.39 6.35 -15.28
N ASN A 717 -4.69 5.31 -14.86
CA ASN A 717 -4.61 4.91 -13.45
C ASN A 717 -3.96 6.01 -12.60
N GLN A 718 -2.90 6.64 -13.09
CA GLN A 718 -2.25 7.76 -12.39
C GLN A 718 -3.19 8.98 -12.27
N ARG A 719 -3.95 9.27 -13.31
CA ARG A 719 -4.97 10.34 -13.26
C ARG A 719 -6.06 10.03 -12.24
N LYS A 720 -6.53 8.78 -12.15
CA LYS A 720 -7.49 8.34 -11.12
C LYS A 720 -6.91 8.52 -9.71
N LEU A 721 -5.68 8.08 -9.47
CA LEU A 721 -4.97 8.25 -8.20
C LEU A 721 -4.79 9.73 -7.80
N CYS A 722 -4.61 10.64 -8.78
CA CYS A 722 -4.47 12.07 -8.52
C CYS A 722 -5.81 12.76 -8.25
N ARG A 723 -6.88 12.38 -8.97
CA ARG A 723 -8.23 12.95 -8.82
C ARG A 723 -8.85 12.67 -7.46
N ASN A 724 -8.59 11.49 -6.89
CA ASN A 724 -9.10 11.12 -5.55
C ASN A 724 -8.45 11.89 -4.38
N ARG A 725 -7.67 12.92 -4.66
CA ARG A 725 -7.19 13.84 -3.62
C ARG A 725 -8.34 14.63 -2.94
N GLU A 726 -9.51 14.70 -3.54
CA GLU A 726 -10.59 15.59 -3.09
C GLU A 726 -11.84 14.89 -2.52
N LEU A 727 -11.99 13.57 -2.69
CA LEU A 727 -13.21 12.86 -2.33
C LEU A 727 -12.94 11.54 -1.60
N VAL A 728 -12.70 11.62 -0.32
CA VAL A 728 -12.91 10.46 0.56
C VAL A 728 -13.90 10.87 1.64
N LEU A 729 -15.14 10.48 1.44
CA LEU A 729 -16.16 10.55 2.46
C LEU A 729 -15.75 9.63 3.62
N PRO A 730 -15.84 10.06 4.89
CA PRO A 730 -15.64 9.19 6.03
C PRO A 730 -16.58 7.98 5.92
N TYR A 731 -16.05 6.79 6.24
CA TYR A 731 -16.82 5.54 6.21
C TYR A 731 -18.17 5.64 6.94
N GLU A 732 -18.21 6.36 8.06
CA GLU A 732 -19.42 6.63 8.83
C GLU A 732 -20.48 7.42 8.05
N PHE A 733 -20.08 8.26 7.12
CA PHE A 733 -21.00 9.00 6.26
C PHE A 733 -21.55 8.10 5.15
N LEU A 734 -20.72 7.22 4.59
CA LEU A 734 -21.17 6.22 3.61
C LEU A 734 -22.10 5.18 4.27
N GLU A 735 -21.85 4.83 5.51
CA GLU A 735 -22.74 3.95 6.28
C GLU A 735 -24.12 4.62 6.57
N ARG A 736 -24.14 5.92 6.84
CA ARG A 736 -25.40 6.68 7.00
C ARG A 736 -26.19 6.78 5.69
N ILE A 737 -25.53 7.03 4.56
CA ILE A 737 -26.18 6.99 3.25
C ILE A 737 -26.73 5.59 2.96
N ARG A 738 -25.95 4.55 3.25
CA ARG A 738 -26.37 3.15 3.07
C ARG A 738 -27.57 2.78 3.94
N MET A 739 -27.61 3.21 5.20
CA MET A 739 -28.76 2.98 6.08
C MET A 739 -30.03 3.67 5.59
N HIS A 740 -29.90 4.80 4.88
CA HIS A 740 -31.05 5.49 4.28
C HIS A 740 -31.55 4.80 3.03
N GLU A 741 -30.65 4.25 2.19
CA GLU A 741 -31.02 3.49 0.98
C GLU A 741 -31.65 2.13 1.31
N PHE A 742 -31.28 1.49 2.41
CA PHE A 742 -31.93 0.26 2.89
C PHE A 742 -33.39 0.47 3.29
N ALA A 743 -33.78 1.69 3.64
CA ALA A 743 -35.17 2.02 3.97
C ALA A 743 -36.06 2.14 2.70
N GLU A 744 -35.49 2.31 1.51
CA GLU A 744 -36.20 2.49 0.25
C GLU A 744 -36.23 1.28 -0.72
N GLY A 745 -35.59 0.16 -0.34
CA GLY A 745 -35.76 -1.14 -1.02
C GLY A 745 -35.18 -1.29 -2.42
N THR A 746 -34.19 -0.48 -2.81
CA THR A 746 -33.46 -0.63 -4.07
C THR A 746 -32.08 -1.24 -3.86
N LEU A 747 -31.97 -2.53 -4.15
CA LEU A 747 -30.70 -3.27 -4.22
C LEU A 747 -29.91 -2.83 -5.46
N HIS A 748 -28.71 -2.28 -5.27
CA HIS A 748 -27.80 -1.95 -6.37
C HIS A 748 -26.35 -2.41 -6.12
N PRO A 749 -25.57 -2.63 -7.19
CA PRO A 749 -24.27 -3.31 -7.19
C PRO A 749 -23.11 -2.55 -6.53
N PHE A 750 -23.37 -1.57 -5.68
CA PHE A 750 -22.37 -0.84 -4.91
C PHE A 750 -21.77 -1.66 -3.73
N GLU A 751 -22.38 -2.78 -3.36
CA GLU A 751 -21.92 -3.56 -2.21
C GLU A 751 -20.54 -4.18 -2.40
N CYS A 752 -20.20 -4.59 -3.61
CA CYS A 752 -18.90 -5.20 -3.92
C CYS A 752 -17.73 -4.22 -3.91
N ALA A 753 -17.95 -2.94 -4.20
CA ALA A 753 -16.88 -1.94 -4.22
C ALA A 753 -16.47 -1.45 -2.82
N GLN A 754 -17.26 -1.76 -1.78
CA GLN A 754 -17.04 -1.32 -0.39
C GLN A 754 -16.70 -2.46 0.58
N SER A 755 -16.72 -3.73 0.11
CA SER A 755 -16.44 -4.89 0.94
C SER A 755 -14.96 -5.09 1.27
#